data_dbceae771fa6eedf48e731cfd90cf95d
#
_entry.id   dbceae771fa6eedf48e731cfd90cf95d
#
_cell.length_a   1.000
_cell.length_b   1.000
_cell.length_c   1.000
_cell.angle_alpha   90.00
_cell.angle_beta   90.00
_cell.angle_gamma   90.00
#
_symmetry.space_group_name_H-M   'P 1'
#
loop_
_entity.id
_entity.type
_entity.pdbx_description
1 polymer ?
#
loop_
_entity_poly.entity_id
_entity_poly.type
_entity_poly.pdbx_seq_one_letter_code
_entity_poly.pdbx_strand_id
1 'polypeptide(L)'
;MDVNQVLAGTLSPDTATRAAAEQQLSAAAEQDFAGYLITLSRELSRDDAQSQVRMAAGLALKNSFSARDFTRLREVQTRWLQQIDPQIKAQVKKYALDTLSGSDIRAGTSAAQFIAAIAAIEIPREQWPELMDALVRNVGEGSTAQKQSSLAAIGYICESDDQDLRDSLAQHSNAILTAVVQGARKEETSNDIRNAAIMALSDSLEFVRTNFENEGERNYIMQVICEATQADDIRIQQGAYGCLNRIMGLYYEKMRFYMEKALFCLTIQGMKNEEEDVAKLAVEFWCTVCEEEISIEDDNAQASNEGSTELRPYFNFARVATVEVVPVLLELMAKQDEDAADDEYNVSRSAYQAVTLWSQAVGSQVVPPVLGFVEKHLKGTDWHYRDAAVSAFGAMMEGPDEKVLDPIVRQALPVLIDMMTDSVVQVKDSVAFTLGRICEAAYESIDPETLTRLISALFEGLSSHVKMASSCCWALMNIADRFAGEPGCQTNALSQHWQASAQQILAVTESTQDNQLRTAAYEVLNAFISNSANDSVHIVAGLSDVVIDRLEKTIPMQQQVVSVEDRLTLEEIQTSLASVVLTIIQRLESEIAPQADRIMQLLLSLLQSLPSKSSVPDTVFGAIGALANAMESDFEKYMQAFSPFLLGALNNQDEPQLCSVAIGLVSDISRSLEHKVQPYCDQLMNSLLNNLRSAVLGNQFKPAILQCFGDVAQAIGGDFEAYLSVVAQVLTQAAGISAQEETSFEMLDYIVSLREGIMDAWDGIIIAMRAGNKVQLLQPHVEAIFQLLSQVYQDPNRTEGLLRSSMGVVGDISESFPAGEFAHFFRADWLTLMARETRASKEFSPRTQSTARWAREQIKRQSGMLKFSALNVADVPITIT
;
A
#
# COMPACT_ATOMS: atom_id res chain seq x y z
N MET A 1 45.87 -5.94 7.12
CA MET A 1 44.56 -6.60 7.21
C MET A 1 44.62 -7.84 6.33
N ASP A 2 44.32 -9.02 6.86
CA ASP A 2 44.16 -10.20 6.00
C ASP A 2 42.75 -10.16 5.41
N VAL A 3 42.65 -9.76 4.15
CA VAL A 3 41.39 -9.58 3.45
C VAL A 3 40.61 -10.88 3.38
N ASN A 4 41.29 -12.01 3.24
CA ASN A 4 40.64 -13.32 3.18
C ASN A 4 39.95 -13.69 4.51
N GLN A 5 40.60 -13.36 5.65
CA GLN A 5 40.01 -13.58 6.97
C GLN A 5 38.78 -12.69 7.22
N VAL A 6 38.83 -11.44 6.79
CA VAL A 6 37.66 -10.53 6.93
C VAL A 6 36.51 -11.00 6.05
N LEU A 7 36.77 -11.34 4.78
CA LEU A 7 35.72 -11.86 3.88
C LEU A 7 35.13 -13.17 4.39
N ALA A 8 35.95 -14.09 4.91
CA ALA A 8 35.42 -15.31 5.55
C ALA A 8 34.54 -14.98 6.79
N GLY A 9 34.91 -13.94 7.53
CA GLY A 9 34.16 -13.47 8.70
C GLY A 9 32.77 -12.97 8.37
N THR A 10 32.53 -12.36 7.20
CA THR A 10 31.21 -11.90 6.77
C THR A 10 30.21 -13.06 6.53
N LEU A 11 30.72 -14.25 6.32
CA LEU A 11 29.91 -15.47 6.11
C LEU A 11 29.76 -16.29 7.40
N SER A 12 30.27 -15.80 8.53
CA SER A 12 30.19 -16.50 9.82
C SER A 12 28.73 -16.63 10.30
N PRO A 13 28.33 -17.81 10.81
CA PRO A 13 27.04 -17.97 11.49
C PRO A 13 26.96 -17.17 12.80
N ASP A 14 28.12 -16.87 13.43
CA ASP A 14 28.20 -16.05 14.62
C ASP A 14 27.98 -14.57 14.30
N THR A 15 26.91 -14.00 14.86
CA THR A 15 26.48 -12.61 14.61
C THR A 15 27.54 -11.57 14.99
N ALA A 16 28.29 -11.79 16.09
CA ALA A 16 29.32 -10.84 16.54
C ALA A 16 30.54 -10.83 15.58
N THR A 17 30.94 -12.01 15.12
CA THR A 17 32.03 -12.16 14.14
C THR A 17 31.67 -11.53 12.80
N ARG A 18 30.45 -11.78 12.35
CA ARG A 18 29.92 -11.21 11.10
C ARG A 18 29.86 -9.68 11.16
N ALA A 19 29.25 -9.12 12.22
CA ALA A 19 29.15 -7.67 12.40
C ALA A 19 30.52 -6.98 12.47
N ALA A 20 31.51 -7.59 13.16
CA ALA A 20 32.86 -7.07 13.23
C ALA A 20 33.56 -7.07 11.86
N ALA A 21 33.34 -8.10 11.04
CA ALA A 21 33.91 -8.18 9.68
C ALA A 21 33.25 -7.14 8.74
N GLU A 22 31.94 -6.98 8.80
CA GLU A 22 31.20 -5.98 8.04
C GLU A 22 31.63 -4.56 8.40
N GLN A 23 31.83 -4.28 9.69
CA GLN A 23 32.33 -2.98 10.16
C GLN A 23 33.76 -2.69 9.63
N GLN A 24 34.60 -3.72 9.58
CA GLN A 24 35.96 -3.56 9.04
C GLN A 24 35.93 -3.26 7.53
N LEU A 25 35.05 -3.90 6.76
CA LEU A 25 34.89 -3.62 5.34
C LEU A 25 34.34 -2.20 5.11
N SER A 26 33.36 -1.77 5.90
CA SER A 26 32.80 -0.42 5.82
C SER A 26 33.86 0.64 6.12
N ALA A 27 34.64 0.46 7.18
CA ALA A 27 35.75 1.37 7.53
C ALA A 27 36.81 1.43 6.43
N ALA A 28 37.15 0.31 5.81
CA ALA A 28 38.11 0.28 4.69
C ALA A 28 37.57 1.03 3.46
N ALA A 29 36.29 0.89 3.15
CA ALA A 29 35.65 1.60 2.05
C ALA A 29 35.55 3.12 2.31
N GLU A 30 35.38 3.54 3.56
CA GLU A 30 35.37 4.96 3.93
C GLU A 30 36.76 5.57 3.86
N GLN A 31 37.82 4.83 4.28
CA GLN A 31 39.20 5.32 4.32
C GLN A 31 39.81 5.43 2.93
N ASP A 32 39.70 4.44 2.08
CA ASP A 32 40.24 4.40 0.71
C ASP A 32 39.32 3.58 -0.21
N PHE A 33 38.32 4.19 -0.77
CA PHE A 33 37.35 3.52 -1.63
C PHE A 33 37.98 2.94 -2.89
N ALA A 34 38.93 3.62 -3.50
CA ALA A 34 39.62 3.14 -4.70
C ALA A 34 40.45 1.88 -4.42
N GLY A 35 41.25 1.88 -3.35
CA GLY A 35 42.02 0.74 -2.91
C GLY A 35 41.16 -0.43 -2.45
N TYR A 36 40.02 -0.16 -1.80
CA TYR A 36 39.02 -1.13 -1.44
C TYR A 36 38.48 -1.85 -2.67
N LEU A 37 38.02 -1.11 -3.69
CA LEU A 37 37.44 -1.68 -4.92
C LEU A 37 38.46 -2.56 -5.67
N ILE A 38 39.72 -2.10 -5.83
CA ILE A 38 40.77 -2.88 -6.49
C ILE A 38 41.08 -4.16 -5.71
N THR A 39 41.21 -4.05 -4.40
CA THR A 39 41.56 -5.19 -3.56
C THR A 39 40.51 -6.27 -3.62
N LEU A 40 39.24 -5.92 -3.44
CA LEU A 40 38.14 -6.90 -3.51
C LEU A 40 37.93 -7.44 -4.93
N SER A 41 38.07 -6.62 -5.96
CA SER A 41 37.92 -7.10 -7.35
C SER A 41 39.03 -8.07 -7.72
N ARG A 42 40.25 -7.87 -7.21
CA ARG A 42 41.35 -8.81 -7.38
C ARG A 42 41.13 -10.12 -6.64
N GLU A 43 40.62 -10.08 -5.40
CA GLU A 43 40.25 -11.30 -4.66
C GLU A 43 39.11 -12.06 -5.34
N LEU A 44 38.11 -11.39 -5.87
CA LEU A 44 37.01 -11.97 -6.68
C LEU A 44 37.56 -12.71 -7.90
N SER A 45 38.58 -12.14 -8.59
CA SER A 45 39.14 -12.70 -9.83
C SER A 45 40.18 -13.81 -9.62
N ARG A 46 40.67 -14.04 -8.39
CA ARG A 46 41.71 -15.03 -8.10
C ARG A 46 41.17 -16.44 -8.17
N ASP A 47 41.67 -17.21 -9.15
CA ASP A 47 41.27 -18.63 -9.33
C ASP A 47 41.84 -19.57 -8.25
N ASP A 48 42.87 -19.15 -7.53
CA ASP A 48 43.48 -19.92 -6.43
C ASP A 48 42.83 -19.64 -5.06
N ALA A 49 41.92 -18.68 -4.97
CA ALA A 49 41.19 -18.38 -3.75
C ALA A 49 39.99 -19.32 -3.54
N GLN A 50 39.59 -19.49 -2.28
CA GLN A 50 38.39 -20.29 -1.96
C GLN A 50 37.11 -19.68 -2.55
N SER A 51 36.24 -20.49 -3.12
CA SER A 51 34.99 -20.06 -3.73
C SER A 51 34.12 -19.14 -2.83
N GLN A 52 34.03 -19.47 -1.55
CA GLN A 52 33.28 -18.67 -0.55
C GLN A 52 33.87 -17.25 -0.36
N VAL A 53 35.23 -17.15 -0.35
CA VAL A 53 35.91 -15.85 -0.22
C VAL A 53 35.69 -15.00 -1.47
N ARG A 54 35.77 -15.60 -2.64
CA ARG A 54 35.47 -14.94 -3.93
C ARG A 54 34.03 -14.43 -3.97
N MET A 55 33.08 -15.26 -3.59
CA MET A 55 31.66 -14.89 -3.49
C MET A 55 31.44 -13.73 -2.51
N ALA A 56 32.06 -13.79 -1.33
CA ALA A 56 31.96 -12.70 -0.35
C ALA A 56 32.55 -11.38 -0.87
N ALA A 57 33.68 -11.43 -1.61
CA ALA A 57 34.23 -10.26 -2.26
C ALA A 57 33.29 -9.63 -3.29
N GLY A 58 32.66 -10.46 -4.14
CA GLY A 58 31.68 -10.00 -5.12
C GLY A 58 30.42 -9.38 -4.49
N LEU A 59 29.91 -9.99 -3.43
CA LEU A 59 28.76 -9.45 -2.68
C LEU A 59 29.11 -8.13 -1.97
N ALA A 60 30.28 -8.02 -1.35
CA ALA A 60 30.76 -6.80 -0.72
C ALA A 60 30.90 -5.65 -1.74
N LEU A 61 31.43 -5.96 -2.93
CA LEU A 61 31.53 -5.01 -4.04
C LEU A 61 30.14 -4.55 -4.50
N LYS A 62 29.24 -5.49 -4.77
CA LYS A 62 27.85 -5.17 -5.18
C LYS A 62 27.15 -4.31 -4.13
N ASN A 63 27.26 -4.67 -2.85
CA ASN A 63 26.61 -3.93 -1.76
C ASN A 63 27.19 -2.51 -1.59
N SER A 64 28.44 -2.28 -2.01
CA SER A 64 29.05 -0.93 -1.99
C SER A 64 28.42 0.04 -3.01
N PHE A 65 27.66 -0.47 -3.97
CA PHE A 65 26.92 0.31 -4.98
C PHE A 65 25.41 0.31 -4.73
N SER A 66 24.95 -0.29 -3.65
CA SER A 66 23.53 -0.40 -3.28
C SER A 66 23.24 0.44 -2.04
N ALA A 67 22.15 1.19 -2.04
CA ALA A 67 21.62 1.84 -0.85
C ALA A 67 20.08 1.87 -0.96
N ARG A 68 19.39 1.70 0.19
CA ARG A 68 17.92 1.84 0.25
C ARG A 68 17.47 3.30 0.21
N ASP A 69 18.33 4.20 0.70
CA ASP A 69 18.10 5.64 0.69
C ASP A 69 18.65 6.26 -0.60
N PHE A 70 17.80 7.01 -1.29
CA PHE A 70 18.11 7.64 -2.57
C PHE A 70 19.28 8.64 -2.49
N THR A 71 19.39 9.38 -1.40
CA THR A 71 20.48 10.35 -1.20
C THR A 71 21.82 9.62 -1.11
N ARG A 72 21.87 8.54 -0.34
CA ARG A 72 23.06 7.70 -0.18
C ARG A 72 23.42 6.96 -1.48
N LEU A 73 22.42 6.52 -2.23
CA LEU A 73 22.66 5.93 -3.56
C LEU A 73 23.31 6.94 -4.52
N ARG A 74 22.82 8.18 -4.56
CA ARG A 74 23.44 9.27 -5.34
C ARG A 74 24.86 9.60 -4.88
N GLU A 75 25.13 9.57 -3.61
CA GLU A 75 26.50 9.78 -3.08
C GLU A 75 27.46 8.70 -3.58
N VAL A 76 27.06 7.44 -3.56
CA VAL A 76 27.85 6.32 -4.08
C VAL A 76 28.08 6.46 -5.57
N GLN A 77 27.05 6.77 -6.34
CA GLN A 77 27.15 7.03 -7.78
C GLN A 77 28.13 8.19 -8.07
N THR A 78 28.03 9.27 -7.33
CA THR A 78 28.93 10.43 -7.45
C THR A 78 30.37 10.07 -7.12
N ARG A 79 30.59 9.28 -6.06
CA ARG A 79 31.95 8.77 -5.73
C ARG A 79 32.54 7.98 -6.89
N TRP A 80 31.78 7.02 -7.43
CA TRP A 80 32.22 6.24 -8.59
C TRP A 80 32.50 7.12 -9.79
N LEU A 81 31.61 8.02 -10.15
CA LEU A 81 31.72 8.82 -11.37
C LEU A 81 32.83 9.85 -11.32
N GLN A 82 33.01 10.55 -10.18
CA GLN A 82 33.84 11.76 -10.07
C GLN A 82 35.13 11.55 -9.28
N GLN A 83 35.18 10.59 -8.33
CA GLN A 83 36.34 10.46 -7.42
C GLN A 83 37.25 9.28 -7.76
N ILE A 84 36.79 8.33 -8.56
CA ILE A 84 37.61 7.18 -8.95
C ILE A 84 38.32 7.44 -10.28
N ASP A 85 39.62 7.24 -10.26
CA ASP A 85 40.45 7.37 -11.47
C ASP A 85 40.01 6.42 -12.58
N PRO A 86 39.95 6.88 -13.86
CA PRO A 86 39.51 6.04 -14.99
C PRO A 86 40.34 4.76 -15.15
N GLN A 87 41.64 4.76 -14.81
CA GLN A 87 42.47 3.56 -14.87
C GLN A 87 42.06 2.54 -13.82
N ILE A 88 41.65 3.02 -12.63
CA ILE A 88 41.17 2.17 -11.55
C ILE A 88 39.79 1.56 -11.95
N LYS A 89 38.87 2.37 -12.50
CA LYS A 89 37.61 1.86 -13.05
C LYS A 89 37.84 0.77 -14.10
N ALA A 90 38.72 1.02 -15.04
CA ALA A 90 39.06 0.05 -16.09
C ALA A 90 39.63 -1.27 -15.50
N GLN A 91 40.46 -1.19 -14.47
CA GLN A 91 41.03 -2.34 -13.81
C GLN A 91 39.97 -3.13 -13.02
N VAL A 92 39.10 -2.46 -12.29
CA VAL A 92 37.98 -3.07 -11.55
C VAL A 92 37.01 -3.77 -12.52
N LYS A 93 36.61 -3.12 -13.60
CA LYS A 93 35.75 -3.69 -14.65
C LYS A 93 36.39 -4.91 -15.30
N LYS A 94 37.72 -4.85 -15.56
CA LYS A 94 38.46 -5.97 -16.12
C LYS A 94 38.45 -7.18 -15.19
N TYR A 95 38.74 -7.01 -13.90
CA TYR A 95 38.70 -8.12 -12.94
C TYR A 95 37.31 -8.75 -12.84
N ALA A 96 36.24 -7.94 -12.87
CA ALA A 96 34.88 -8.45 -12.87
C ALA A 96 34.55 -9.28 -14.12
N LEU A 97 34.93 -8.79 -15.34
CA LEU A 97 34.72 -9.53 -16.60
C LEU A 97 35.61 -10.79 -16.68
N ASP A 98 36.85 -10.72 -16.21
CA ASP A 98 37.77 -11.88 -16.18
C ASP A 98 37.17 -13.00 -15.28
N THR A 99 36.52 -12.64 -14.18
CA THR A 99 35.87 -13.61 -13.29
C THR A 99 34.72 -14.39 -13.96
N LEU A 100 34.00 -13.78 -14.90
CA LEU A 100 32.96 -14.49 -15.68
C LEU A 100 33.54 -15.68 -16.48
N SER A 101 34.82 -15.60 -16.83
CA SER A 101 35.51 -16.64 -17.61
C SER A 101 36.05 -17.80 -16.76
N GLY A 102 36.05 -17.66 -15.43
CA GLY A 102 36.52 -18.67 -14.48
C GLY A 102 35.62 -19.89 -14.42
N SER A 103 36.11 -21.00 -13.90
CA SER A 103 35.36 -22.24 -13.74
C SER A 103 34.44 -22.23 -12.50
N ASP A 104 34.59 -21.26 -11.59
CA ASP A 104 33.81 -21.13 -10.36
C ASP A 104 32.54 -20.34 -10.64
N ILE A 105 31.43 -21.03 -10.82
CA ILE A 105 30.12 -20.46 -11.13
C ILE A 105 29.61 -19.51 -10.01
N ARG A 106 29.90 -19.79 -8.74
CA ARG A 106 29.48 -18.94 -7.62
C ARG A 106 30.18 -17.58 -7.65
N ALA A 107 31.48 -17.60 -7.92
CA ALA A 107 32.24 -16.38 -8.13
C ALA A 107 31.75 -15.63 -9.39
N GLY A 108 31.48 -16.37 -10.48
CA GLY A 108 30.91 -15.81 -11.71
C GLY A 108 29.55 -15.13 -11.49
N THR A 109 28.66 -15.73 -10.71
CA THR A 109 27.36 -15.14 -10.34
C THR A 109 27.53 -13.86 -9.50
N SER A 110 28.45 -13.87 -8.52
CA SER A 110 28.74 -12.67 -7.73
C SER A 110 29.36 -11.54 -8.56
N ALA A 111 30.22 -11.91 -9.52
CA ALA A 111 30.78 -10.95 -10.49
C ALA A 111 29.68 -10.39 -11.41
N ALA A 112 28.72 -11.22 -11.83
CA ALA A 112 27.59 -10.80 -12.63
C ALA A 112 26.71 -9.75 -11.94
N GLN A 113 26.43 -9.95 -10.64
CA GLN A 113 25.70 -8.97 -9.82
C GLN A 113 26.49 -7.65 -9.66
N PHE A 114 27.81 -7.74 -9.47
CA PHE A 114 28.66 -6.58 -9.38
C PHE A 114 28.75 -5.81 -10.72
N ILE A 115 28.85 -6.52 -11.85
CA ILE A 115 28.79 -5.92 -13.19
C ILE A 115 27.47 -5.19 -13.39
N ALA A 116 26.34 -5.78 -13.01
CA ALA A 116 25.03 -5.13 -13.10
C ALA A 116 24.96 -3.83 -12.28
N ALA A 117 25.54 -3.83 -11.07
CA ALA A 117 25.58 -2.62 -10.23
C ALA A 117 26.40 -1.48 -10.87
N ILE A 118 27.51 -1.77 -11.53
CA ILE A 118 28.28 -0.78 -12.29
C ILE A 118 27.53 -0.37 -13.57
N ALA A 119 26.92 -1.32 -14.26
CA ALA A 119 26.16 -1.10 -15.50
C ALA A 119 25.01 -0.12 -15.28
N ALA A 120 24.31 -0.22 -14.15
CA ALA A 120 23.24 0.71 -13.78
C ALA A 120 23.71 2.17 -13.70
N ILE A 121 24.98 2.40 -13.38
CA ILE A 121 25.57 3.74 -13.33
C ILE A 121 26.11 4.20 -14.69
N GLU A 122 26.79 3.29 -15.41
CA GLU A 122 27.59 3.67 -16.59
C GLU A 122 26.85 3.53 -17.92
N ILE A 123 25.91 2.58 -18.08
CA ILE A 123 25.15 2.41 -19.35
C ILE A 123 24.31 3.65 -19.67
N PRO A 124 23.54 4.24 -18.74
CA PRO A 124 22.75 5.46 -19.02
C PRO A 124 23.63 6.65 -19.43
N ARG A 125 24.92 6.61 -19.10
CA ARG A 125 25.90 7.68 -19.36
C ARG A 125 26.87 7.37 -20.51
N GLU A 126 26.62 6.28 -21.24
CA GLU A 126 27.47 5.80 -22.34
C GLU A 126 28.96 5.60 -21.95
N GLN A 127 29.23 5.28 -20.66
CA GLN A 127 30.60 5.13 -20.14
C GLN A 127 31.14 3.68 -20.18
N TRP A 128 30.29 2.72 -20.57
CA TRP A 128 30.70 1.32 -20.77
C TRP A 128 30.09 0.73 -22.05
N PRO A 129 30.35 1.31 -23.22
CA PRO A 129 29.67 0.92 -24.46
C PRO A 129 30.03 -0.51 -24.92
N GLU A 130 31.20 -1.04 -24.54
CA GLU A 130 31.66 -2.38 -24.92
C GLU A 130 31.07 -3.52 -24.07
N LEU A 131 30.35 -3.23 -22.96
CA LEU A 131 29.87 -4.27 -22.04
C LEU A 131 28.92 -5.27 -22.72
N MET A 132 27.88 -4.79 -23.38
CA MET A 132 26.88 -5.65 -24.00
C MET A 132 27.47 -6.53 -25.09
N ASP A 133 28.35 -5.98 -25.94
CA ASP A 133 29.04 -6.75 -26.96
C ASP A 133 29.97 -7.83 -26.36
N ALA A 134 30.60 -7.53 -25.23
CA ALA A 134 31.44 -8.51 -24.51
C ALA A 134 30.61 -9.66 -23.95
N LEU A 135 29.46 -9.36 -23.34
CA LEU A 135 28.54 -10.38 -22.79
C LEU A 135 27.96 -11.25 -23.91
N VAL A 136 27.49 -10.68 -25.00
CA VAL A 136 26.97 -11.41 -26.18
C VAL A 136 28.04 -12.33 -26.77
N ARG A 137 29.27 -11.86 -26.92
CA ARG A 137 30.39 -12.66 -27.41
C ARG A 137 30.70 -13.85 -26.48
N ASN A 138 30.67 -13.59 -25.17
CA ASN A 138 30.88 -14.66 -24.17
C ASN A 138 29.82 -15.74 -24.25
N VAL A 139 28.55 -15.36 -24.48
CA VAL A 139 27.45 -16.33 -24.69
C VAL A 139 27.63 -17.13 -25.98
N GLY A 140 28.12 -16.48 -27.05
CA GLY A 140 28.35 -17.13 -28.33
C GLY A 140 29.52 -18.12 -28.34
N GLU A 141 30.67 -17.70 -27.81
CA GLU A 141 31.98 -18.36 -28.02
C GLU A 141 32.60 -18.90 -26.73
N GLY A 142 32.09 -18.55 -25.55
CA GLY A 142 32.69 -18.87 -24.27
C GLY A 142 32.57 -20.33 -23.84
N SER A 143 33.24 -20.64 -22.72
CA SER A 143 33.09 -21.92 -22.02
C SER A 143 31.66 -22.01 -21.39
N THR A 144 31.25 -23.20 -20.96
CA THR A 144 29.96 -23.39 -20.28
C THR A 144 29.76 -22.44 -19.09
N ALA A 145 30.79 -22.33 -18.23
CA ALA A 145 30.74 -21.42 -17.09
C ALA A 145 30.65 -19.92 -17.50
N GLN A 146 31.40 -19.54 -18.52
CA GLN A 146 31.40 -18.19 -19.06
C GLN A 146 30.07 -17.79 -19.70
N LYS A 147 29.46 -18.72 -20.46
CA LYS A 147 28.12 -18.55 -21.02
C LYS A 147 27.07 -18.33 -19.91
N GLN A 148 27.09 -19.21 -18.91
CA GLN A 148 26.14 -19.14 -17.81
C GLN A 148 26.30 -17.86 -16.99
N SER A 149 27.51 -17.48 -16.60
CA SER A 149 27.77 -16.25 -15.83
C SER A 149 27.46 -14.97 -16.62
N SER A 150 27.70 -14.98 -17.95
CA SER A 150 27.37 -13.83 -18.80
C SER A 150 25.87 -13.67 -19.03
N LEU A 151 25.12 -14.77 -19.15
CA LEU A 151 23.65 -14.73 -19.18
C LEU A 151 23.06 -14.24 -17.86
N ALA A 152 23.64 -14.68 -16.73
CA ALA A 152 23.25 -14.15 -15.42
C ALA A 152 23.51 -12.63 -15.30
N ALA A 153 24.64 -12.13 -15.85
CA ALA A 153 24.91 -10.70 -15.88
C ALA A 153 23.88 -9.92 -16.70
N ILE A 154 23.46 -10.44 -17.86
CA ILE A 154 22.40 -9.85 -18.67
C ILE A 154 21.08 -9.82 -17.88
N GLY A 155 20.71 -10.92 -17.22
CA GLY A 155 19.51 -10.97 -16.39
C GLY A 155 19.52 -9.91 -15.29
N TYR A 156 20.59 -9.84 -14.48
CA TYR A 156 20.69 -8.85 -13.40
C TYR A 156 20.71 -7.39 -13.89
N ILE A 157 21.25 -7.12 -15.07
CA ILE A 157 21.18 -5.79 -15.69
C ILE A 157 19.72 -5.46 -16.05
N CYS A 158 18.99 -6.41 -16.59
CA CYS A 158 17.59 -6.25 -16.99
C CYS A 158 16.59 -6.21 -15.80
N GLU A 159 16.96 -6.81 -14.66
CA GLU A 159 16.12 -6.83 -13.44
C GLU A 159 16.09 -5.46 -12.72
N SER A 160 16.96 -4.51 -13.09
CA SER A 160 17.09 -3.23 -12.41
C SER A 160 15.83 -2.36 -12.56
N ASP A 161 15.41 -1.72 -11.47
CA ASP A 161 14.30 -0.75 -11.43
C ASP A 161 14.73 0.69 -11.78
N ASP A 162 16.01 0.93 -12.08
CA ASP A 162 16.53 2.25 -12.44
C ASP A 162 15.98 2.70 -13.82
N GLN A 163 15.21 3.79 -13.84
CA GLN A 163 14.51 4.25 -15.04
C GLN A 163 15.48 4.67 -16.17
N ASP A 164 16.59 5.35 -15.82
CA ASP A 164 17.60 5.78 -16.80
C ASP A 164 18.26 4.58 -17.48
N LEU A 165 18.51 3.52 -16.69
CA LEU A 165 19.04 2.27 -17.21
C LEU A 165 18.02 1.58 -18.13
N ARG A 166 16.75 1.51 -17.72
CA ARG A 166 15.67 0.91 -18.49
C ARG A 166 15.53 1.54 -19.86
N ASP A 167 15.54 2.86 -19.94
CA ASP A 167 15.43 3.61 -21.19
C ASP A 167 16.65 3.37 -22.10
N SER A 168 17.84 3.21 -21.50
CA SER A 168 19.06 2.90 -22.25
C SER A 168 19.10 1.46 -22.76
N LEU A 169 18.54 0.50 -22.01
CA LEU A 169 18.53 -0.93 -22.40
C LEU A 169 17.70 -1.19 -23.66
N ALA A 170 16.66 -0.38 -23.92
CA ALA A 170 15.88 -0.49 -25.15
C ALA A 170 16.75 -0.37 -26.42
N GLN A 171 17.84 0.40 -26.38
CA GLN A 171 18.80 0.54 -27.48
C GLN A 171 19.66 -0.71 -27.70
N HIS A 172 19.80 -1.55 -26.67
CA HIS A 172 20.57 -2.80 -26.71
C HIS A 172 19.69 -4.05 -26.91
N SER A 173 18.38 -3.89 -27.16
CA SER A 173 17.41 -4.97 -27.25
C SER A 173 17.81 -6.10 -28.19
N ASN A 174 18.35 -5.80 -29.37
CA ASN A 174 18.81 -6.80 -30.33
C ASN A 174 19.99 -7.63 -29.82
N ALA A 175 20.95 -7.01 -29.13
CA ALA A 175 22.10 -7.70 -28.57
C ALA A 175 21.66 -8.61 -27.41
N ILE A 176 20.82 -8.09 -26.50
CA ILE A 176 20.22 -8.85 -25.40
C ILE A 176 19.48 -10.06 -25.93
N LEU A 177 18.54 -9.84 -26.85
CA LEU A 177 17.71 -10.90 -27.41
C LEU A 177 18.53 -11.98 -28.11
N THR A 178 19.55 -11.58 -28.87
CA THR A 178 20.47 -12.54 -29.54
C THR A 178 21.12 -13.48 -28.52
N ALA A 179 21.64 -12.94 -27.43
CA ALA A 179 22.32 -13.73 -26.40
C ALA A 179 21.34 -14.67 -25.68
N VAL A 180 20.22 -14.14 -25.19
CA VAL A 180 19.28 -14.92 -24.36
C VAL A 180 18.55 -16.01 -25.18
N VAL A 181 18.14 -15.70 -26.41
CA VAL A 181 17.49 -16.69 -27.29
C VAL A 181 18.46 -17.76 -27.73
N GLN A 182 19.72 -17.42 -28.03
CA GLN A 182 20.74 -18.40 -28.40
C GLN A 182 20.99 -19.41 -27.27
N GLY A 183 21.03 -18.99 -26.02
CA GLY A 183 21.22 -19.87 -24.87
C GLY A 183 19.97 -20.69 -24.51
N ALA A 184 18.77 -20.16 -24.78
CA ALA A 184 17.49 -20.79 -24.39
C ALA A 184 17.03 -21.91 -25.32
N ARG A 185 17.56 -21.96 -26.56
CA ARG A 185 17.12 -22.91 -27.58
C ARG A 185 17.30 -24.38 -27.14
N LYS A 186 16.48 -25.26 -27.70
CA LYS A 186 16.57 -26.73 -27.44
C LYS A 186 17.86 -27.38 -27.92
N GLU A 187 18.57 -26.74 -28.89
CA GLU A 187 19.86 -27.22 -29.40
C GLU A 187 21.00 -27.00 -28.41
N GLU A 188 20.84 -26.12 -27.41
CA GLU A 188 21.83 -26.01 -26.34
C GLU A 188 21.75 -27.24 -25.43
N THR A 189 22.89 -27.92 -25.28
CA THR A 189 22.96 -29.20 -24.59
C THR A 189 23.08 -29.08 -23.06
N SER A 190 23.47 -27.91 -22.58
CA SER A 190 23.59 -27.65 -21.15
C SER A 190 22.29 -27.09 -20.58
N ASN A 191 21.64 -27.81 -19.69
CA ASN A 191 20.45 -27.33 -18.98
C ASN A 191 20.75 -26.09 -18.11
N ASP A 192 21.95 -25.97 -17.57
CA ASP A 192 22.32 -24.80 -16.76
C ASP A 192 22.43 -23.52 -17.61
N ILE A 193 22.96 -23.63 -18.84
CA ILE A 193 22.95 -22.50 -19.79
C ILE A 193 21.52 -22.18 -20.21
N ARG A 194 20.74 -23.20 -20.57
CA ARG A 194 19.33 -23.00 -20.96
C ARG A 194 18.51 -22.32 -19.85
N ASN A 195 18.69 -22.77 -18.60
CA ASN A 195 18.01 -22.17 -17.47
C ASN A 195 18.43 -20.70 -17.27
N ALA A 196 19.75 -20.41 -17.26
CA ALA A 196 20.23 -19.04 -17.16
C ALA A 196 19.71 -18.13 -18.28
N ALA A 197 19.61 -18.66 -19.50
CA ALA A 197 19.10 -17.93 -20.65
C ALA A 197 17.59 -17.66 -20.59
N ILE A 198 16.79 -18.62 -20.12
CA ILE A 198 15.34 -18.46 -19.95
C ILE A 198 15.06 -17.42 -18.85
N MET A 199 15.81 -17.44 -17.75
CA MET A 199 15.70 -16.42 -16.70
C MET A 199 16.05 -15.03 -17.24
N ALA A 200 17.19 -14.90 -17.91
CA ALA A 200 17.59 -13.63 -18.54
C ALA A 200 16.61 -13.15 -19.62
N LEU A 201 15.98 -14.09 -20.36
CA LEU A 201 14.93 -13.76 -21.33
C LEU A 201 13.71 -13.19 -20.60
N SER A 202 13.27 -13.81 -19.52
CA SER A 202 12.18 -13.30 -18.70
C SER A 202 12.41 -11.86 -18.25
N ASP A 203 13.61 -11.56 -17.73
CA ASP A 203 13.97 -10.23 -17.24
C ASP A 203 14.10 -9.19 -18.37
N SER A 204 14.41 -9.64 -19.59
CA SER A 204 14.58 -8.76 -20.75
C SER A 204 13.28 -8.41 -21.49
N LEU A 205 12.15 -9.07 -21.19
CA LEU A 205 10.90 -8.93 -21.97
C LEU A 205 10.37 -7.50 -22.05
N GLU A 206 10.60 -6.68 -21.06
CA GLU A 206 10.19 -5.27 -21.06
C GLU A 206 10.96 -4.42 -22.10
N PHE A 207 12.21 -4.78 -22.39
CA PHE A 207 13.11 -4.01 -23.27
C PHE A 207 13.08 -4.45 -24.72
N VAL A 208 12.50 -5.60 -25.01
CA VAL A 208 12.43 -6.15 -26.37
C VAL A 208 11.14 -5.82 -27.10
N ARG A 209 10.46 -4.75 -26.73
CA ARG A 209 9.16 -4.34 -27.29
C ARG A 209 9.23 -4.19 -28.82
N THR A 210 10.28 -3.55 -29.34
CA THR A 210 10.47 -3.37 -30.77
C THR A 210 10.58 -4.70 -31.52
N ASN A 211 11.28 -5.69 -30.91
CA ASN A 211 11.39 -7.04 -31.46
C ASN A 211 10.05 -7.79 -31.39
N PHE A 212 9.26 -7.55 -30.35
CA PHE A 212 7.94 -8.14 -30.19
C PHE A 212 6.90 -7.56 -31.18
N GLU A 213 7.07 -6.34 -31.65
CA GLU A 213 6.30 -5.78 -32.76
C GLU A 213 6.60 -6.47 -34.09
N ASN A 214 7.83 -6.94 -34.31
CA ASN A 214 8.23 -7.68 -35.49
C ASN A 214 7.68 -9.12 -35.44
N GLU A 215 6.78 -9.46 -36.36
CA GLU A 215 6.12 -10.79 -36.38
C GLU A 215 7.11 -11.95 -36.45
N GLY A 216 8.16 -11.85 -37.27
CA GLY A 216 9.15 -12.91 -37.40
C GLY A 216 9.95 -13.15 -36.13
N GLU A 217 10.40 -12.10 -35.48
CA GLU A 217 11.15 -12.17 -34.23
C GLU A 217 10.27 -12.64 -33.06
N ARG A 218 9.07 -12.09 -32.96
CA ARG A 218 8.06 -12.53 -31.98
C ARG A 218 7.73 -14.02 -32.11
N ASN A 219 7.49 -14.50 -33.32
CA ASN A 219 7.23 -15.92 -33.58
C ASN A 219 8.38 -16.80 -33.10
N TYR A 220 9.63 -16.35 -33.32
CA TYR A 220 10.80 -17.09 -32.90
C TYR A 220 10.97 -17.12 -31.37
N ILE A 221 10.76 -15.98 -30.70
CA ILE A 221 10.77 -15.89 -29.23
C ILE A 221 9.70 -16.85 -28.64
N MET A 222 8.48 -16.75 -29.14
CA MET A 222 7.36 -17.60 -28.68
C MET A 222 7.63 -19.09 -28.93
N GLN A 223 8.24 -19.44 -30.07
CA GLN A 223 8.62 -20.82 -30.34
C GLN A 223 9.61 -21.34 -29.32
N VAL A 224 10.69 -20.59 -29.03
CA VAL A 224 11.72 -20.99 -28.06
C VAL A 224 11.12 -21.19 -26.67
N ILE A 225 10.24 -20.29 -26.24
CA ILE A 225 9.59 -20.38 -24.92
C ILE A 225 8.61 -21.58 -24.88
N CYS A 226 7.77 -21.74 -25.91
CA CYS A 226 6.85 -22.89 -25.97
C CYS A 226 7.59 -24.24 -26.01
N GLU A 227 8.72 -24.33 -26.72
CA GLU A 227 9.57 -25.53 -26.69
C GLU A 227 10.21 -25.76 -25.31
N ALA A 228 10.55 -24.71 -24.58
CA ALA A 228 11.11 -24.77 -23.22
C ALA A 228 10.11 -25.26 -22.17
N THR A 229 8.79 -25.03 -22.36
CA THR A 229 7.76 -25.60 -21.47
C THR A 229 7.72 -27.14 -21.53
N GLN A 230 8.29 -27.75 -22.57
CA GLN A 230 8.33 -29.20 -22.79
C GLN A 230 9.73 -29.80 -22.51
N ALA A 231 10.63 -29.05 -21.86
CA ALA A 231 11.96 -29.52 -21.48
C ALA A 231 11.87 -30.61 -20.37
N ASP A 232 12.88 -31.51 -20.32
CA ASP A 232 12.96 -32.49 -19.25
C ASP A 232 13.40 -31.91 -17.89
N ASP A 233 14.07 -30.73 -17.90
CA ASP A 233 14.52 -30.03 -16.69
C ASP A 233 13.42 -29.10 -16.19
N ILE A 234 13.00 -29.34 -14.95
CA ILE A 234 11.91 -28.61 -14.28
C ILE A 234 12.19 -27.10 -14.18
N ARG A 235 13.45 -26.71 -13.93
CA ARG A 235 13.84 -25.29 -13.83
C ARG A 235 13.59 -24.54 -15.14
N ILE A 236 13.83 -25.22 -16.27
CA ILE A 236 13.57 -24.66 -17.60
C ILE A 236 12.07 -24.54 -17.86
N GLN A 237 11.28 -25.54 -17.45
CA GLN A 237 9.81 -25.45 -17.53
C GLN A 237 9.28 -24.30 -16.71
N GLN A 238 9.71 -24.15 -15.45
CA GLN A 238 9.33 -23.03 -14.57
C GLN A 238 9.67 -21.68 -15.20
N GLY A 239 10.90 -21.50 -15.66
CA GLY A 239 11.32 -20.26 -16.34
C GLY A 239 10.50 -19.97 -17.60
N ALA A 240 10.13 -20.99 -18.36
CA ALA A 240 9.31 -20.85 -19.57
C ALA A 240 7.88 -20.39 -19.26
N TYR A 241 7.23 -20.98 -18.25
CA TYR A 241 5.90 -20.51 -17.80
C TYR A 241 5.98 -19.10 -17.21
N GLY A 242 7.05 -18.78 -16.46
CA GLY A 242 7.31 -17.40 -16.00
C GLY A 242 7.42 -16.40 -17.15
N CYS A 243 8.11 -16.76 -18.24
CA CYS A 243 8.14 -15.94 -19.46
C CYS A 243 6.74 -15.76 -20.07
N LEU A 244 5.93 -16.83 -20.14
CA LEU A 244 4.58 -16.73 -20.70
C LEU A 244 3.67 -15.83 -19.87
N ASN A 245 3.77 -15.87 -18.53
CA ASN A 245 3.03 -15.00 -17.63
C ASN A 245 3.40 -13.53 -17.90
N ARG A 246 4.70 -13.24 -17.95
CA ARG A 246 5.19 -11.87 -18.21
C ARG A 246 4.81 -11.36 -19.60
N ILE A 247 4.89 -12.20 -20.63
CA ILE A 247 4.46 -11.87 -21.99
C ILE A 247 2.97 -11.56 -22.03
N MET A 248 2.14 -12.31 -21.33
CA MET A 248 0.69 -12.07 -21.29
C MET A 248 0.38 -10.70 -20.72
N GLY A 249 1.02 -10.29 -19.61
CA GLY A 249 0.83 -8.97 -19.04
C GLY A 249 1.40 -7.82 -19.88
N LEU A 250 2.53 -8.03 -20.58
CA LEU A 250 3.19 -6.97 -21.35
C LEU A 250 2.63 -6.80 -22.78
N TYR A 251 2.14 -7.89 -23.38
CA TYR A 251 1.84 -7.97 -24.82
C TYR A 251 0.51 -8.68 -25.11
N TYR A 252 -0.49 -8.49 -24.25
CA TYR A 252 -1.83 -9.10 -24.38
C TYR A 252 -2.39 -8.98 -25.82
N GLU A 253 -2.25 -7.81 -26.43
CA GLU A 253 -2.78 -7.54 -27.77
C GLU A 253 -2.14 -8.39 -28.90
N LYS A 254 -0.96 -8.97 -28.66
CA LYS A 254 -0.26 -9.85 -29.60
C LYS A 254 -0.58 -11.33 -29.38
N MET A 255 -1.27 -11.69 -28.29
CA MET A 255 -1.41 -13.08 -27.87
C MET A 255 -2.48 -13.87 -28.61
N ARG A 256 -3.40 -13.22 -29.32
CA ARG A 256 -4.52 -13.89 -29.99
C ARG A 256 -4.14 -15.15 -30.80
N PHE A 257 -3.12 -15.02 -31.67
CA PHE A 257 -2.69 -16.16 -32.51
C PHE A 257 -2.03 -17.30 -31.74
N TYR A 258 -1.32 -16.98 -30.67
CA TYR A 258 -0.60 -17.94 -29.84
C TYR A 258 -1.53 -18.68 -28.91
N MET A 259 -2.56 -18.02 -28.39
CA MET A 259 -3.59 -18.63 -27.54
C MET A 259 -4.28 -19.76 -28.27
N GLU A 260 -4.80 -19.51 -29.46
CA GLU A 260 -5.53 -20.52 -30.25
C GLU A 260 -4.65 -21.69 -30.69
N LYS A 261 -3.38 -21.43 -31.04
CA LYS A 261 -2.48 -22.44 -31.64
C LYS A 261 -1.73 -23.29 -30.62
N ALA A 262 -1.36 -22.74 -29.47
CA ALA A 262 -0.43 -23.42 -28.58
C ALA A 262 -0.71 -23.17 -27.08
N LEU A 263 -0.85 -21.93 -26.64
CA LEU A 263 -0.80 -21.58 -25.21
C LEU A 263 -1.94 -22.20 -24.42
N PHE A 264 -3.12 -22.27 -25.00
CA PHE A 264 -4.29 -22.91 -24.40
C PHE A 264 -3.99 -24.37 -24.02
N CYS A 265 -3.44 -25.15 -24.95
CA CYS A 265 -3.11 -26.55 -24.71
C CYS A 265 -1.92 -26.69 -23.73
N LEU A 266 -0.87 -25.89 -23.91
CA LEU A 266 0.34 -25.95 -23.08
C LEU A 266 0.05 -25.57 -21.62
N THR A 267 -0.79 -24.57 -21.39
CA THR A 267 -1.12 -24.16 -20.01
C THR A 267 -2.02 -25.17 -19.30
N ILE A 268 -2.98 -25.79 -20.00
CA ILE A 268 -3.78 -26.90 -19.43
C ILE A 268 -2.88 -28.09 -19.10
N GLN A 269 -1.91 -28.40 -19.96
CA GLN A 269 -0.94 -29.47 -19.71
C GLN A 269 -0.05 -29.11 -18.52
N GLY A 270 0.41 -27.87 -18.42
CA GLY A 270 1.19 -27.37 -17.30
C GLY A 270 0.44 -27.45 -15.97
N MET A 271 -0.83 -27.05 -15.93
CA MET A 271 -1.68 -27.20 -14.73
C MET A 271 -1.84 -28.64 -14.25
N LYS A 272 -1.71 -29.62 -15.15
CA LYS A 272 -1.77 -31.06 -14.83
C LYS A 272 -0.40 -31.67 -14.56
N ASN A 273 0.67 -30.88 -14.51
CA ASN A 273 2.01 -31.35 -14.21
C ASN A 273 2.07 -31.95 -12.79
N GLU A 274 2.89 -32.99 -12.62
CA GLU A 274 3.14 -33.60 -11.30
C GLU A 274 3.97 -32.68 -10.38
N GLU A 275 4.80 -31.84 -10.99
CA GLU A 275 5.59 -30.84 -10.27
C GLU A 275 4.73 -29.62 -9.93
N GLU A 276 4.53 -29.41 -8.65
CA GLU A 276 3.62 -28.40 -8.13
C GLU A 276 3.98 -26.98 -8.58
N ASP A 277 5.27 -26.63 -8.57
CA ASP A 277 5.72 -25.30 -8.97
C ASP A 277 5.45 -24.99 -10.44
N VAL A 278 5.51 -26.00 -11.32
CA VAL A 278 5.13 -25.84 -12.72
C VAL A 278 3.61 -25.64 -12.82
N ALA A 279 2.84 -26.43 -12.07
CA ALA A 279 1.39 -26.31 -12.05
C ALA A 279 0.93 -24.93 -11.56
N LYS A 280 1.55 -24.39 -10.50
CA LYS A 280 1.28 -23.04 -9.99
C LYS A 280 1.53 -21.96 -11.03
N LEU A 281 2.66 -22.00 -11.74
CA LEU A 281 2.98 -21.02 -12.78
C LEU A 281 2.03 -21.12 -13.99
N ALA A 282 1.55 -22.31 -14.33
CA ALA A 282 0.54 -22.49 -15.36
C ALA A 282 -0.84 -21.97 -14.93
N VAL A 283 -1.19 -22.06 -13.64
CA VAL A 283 -2.38 -21.41 -13.06
C VAL A 283 -2.23 -19.88 -13.07
N GLU A 284 -1.07 -19.37 -12.67
CA GLU A 284 -0.76 -17.95 -12.65
C GLU A 284 -0.89 -17.30 -14.04
N PHE A 285 -0.55 -18.03 -15.11
CA PHE A 285 -0.81 -17.56 -16.48
C PHE A 285 -2.29 -17.17 -16.67
N TRP A 286 -3.20 -17.97 -16.19
CA TRP A 286 -4.63 -17.68 -16.29
C TRP A 286 -5.10 -16.61 -15.32
N CYS A 287 -4.45 -16.48 -14.16
CA CYS A 287 -4.66 -15.31 -13.30
C CYS A 287 -4.30 -14.02 -14.04
N THR A 288 -3.13 -13.98 -14.68
CA THR A 288 -2.70 -12.83 -15.48
C THR A 288 -3.66 -12.54 -16.64
N VAL A 289 -4.17 -13.57 -17.32
CA VAL A 289 -5.21 -13.38 -18.37
C VAL A 289 -6.45 -12.69 -17.78
N CYS A 290 -6.95 -13.15 -16.64
CA CYS A 290 -8.13 -12.57 -16.00
C CYS A 290 -7.88 -11.14 -15.54
N GLU A 291 -6.74 -10.86 -14.90
CA GLU A 291 -6.35 -9.52 -14.44
C GLU A 291 -6.25 -8.53 -15.60
N GLU A 292 -5.60 -8.92 -16.71
CA GLU A 292 -5.52 -8.08 -17.90
C GLU A 292 -6.89 -7.83 -18.53
N GLU A 293 -7.75 -8.85 -18.60
CA GLU A 293 -9.08 -8.69 -19.17
C GLU A 293 -9.99 -7.82 -18.29
N ILE A 294 -9.89 -7.91 -16.97
CA ILE A 294 -10.59 -7.02 -16.03
C ILE A 294 -10.09 -5.57 -16.22
N SER A 295 -8.76 -5.37 -16.23
CA SER A 295 -8.16 -4.04 -16.46
C SER A 295 -8.59 -3.43 -17.79
N ILE A 296 -8.59 -4.21 -18.88
CA ILE A 296 -9.01 -3.73 -20.20
C ILE A 296 -10.50 -3.34 -20.21
N GLU A 297 -11.34 -4.10 -19.53
CA GLU A 297 -12.78 -3.81 -19.44
C GLU A 297 -13.03 -2.51 -18.68
N ASP A 298 -12.34 -2.29 -17.56
CA ASP A 298 -12.40 -1.06 -16.78
C ASP A 298 -11.89 0.16 -17.59
N ASP A 299 -10.71 0.04 -18.22
CA ASP A 299 -10.16 1.09 -19.07
C ASP A 299 -11.10 1.47 -20.22
N ASN A 300 -11.69 0.46 -20.87
CA ASN A 300 -12.61 0.67 -21.98
C ASN A 300 -13.95 1.28 -21.52
N ALA A 301 -14.42 0.91 -20.32
CA ALA A 301 -15.60 1.50 -19.72
C ALA A 301 -15.36 2.98 -19.38
N GLN A 302 -14.22 3.29 -18.79
CA GLN A 302 -13.82 4.67 -18.50
C GLN A 302 -13.69 5.50 -19.77
N ALA A 303 -12.93 5.02 -20.77
CA ALA A 303 -12.74 5.69 -22.06
C ALA A 303 -14.08 5.96 -22.77
N SER A 304 -15.03 5.01 -22.71
CA SER A 304 -16.37 5.16 -23.27
C SER A 304 -17.19 6.24 -22.54
N ASN A 305 -17.09 6.31 -21.22
CA ASN A 305 -17.73 7.34 -20.40
C ASN A 305 -17.20 8.75 -20.69
N GLU A 306 -15.91 8.84 -21.03
CA GLU A 306 -15.23 10.08 -21.44
C GLU A 306 -15.51 10.44 -22.92
N GLY A 307 -16.21 9.57 -23.67
CA GLY A 307 -16.53 9.76 -25.08
C GLY A 307 -15.39 9.47 -26.04
N SER A 308 -14.34 8.75 -25.59
CA SER A 308 -13.27 8.26 -26.44
C SER A 308 -13.73 7.10 -27.33
N THR A 309 -13.22 7.07 -28.57
CA THR A 309 -13.43 5.95 -29.51
C THR A 309 -12.22 5.02 -29.58
N GLU A 310 -11.13 5.37 -28.92
CA GLU A 310 -9.92 4.54 -28.83
C GLU A 310 -10.04 3.61 -27.63
N LEU A 311 -10.34 2.33 -27.91
CA LEU A 311 -10.48 1.29 -26.92
C LEU A 311 -9.32 0.29 -27.03
N ARG A 312 -8.90 -0.27 -25.88
CA ARG A 312 -7.91 -1.36 -25.88
C ARG A 312 -8.52 -2.63 -26.48
N PRO A 313 -7.75 -3.41 -27.28
CA PRO A 313 -8.21 -4.69 -27.82
C PRO A 313 -8.60 -5.67 -26.70
N TYR A 314 -9.76 -6.31 -26.83
CA TYR A 314 -10.30 -7.26 -25.88
C TYR A 314 -10.69 -8.55 -26.58
N PHE A 315 -10.08 -9.68 -26.21
CA PHE A 315 -10.24 -10.95 -26.94
C PHE A 315 -11.10 -12.00 -26.20
N ASN A 316 -11.50 -11.77 -24.96
CA ASN A 316 -12.33 -12.68 -24.14
C ASN A 316 -11.70 -14.07 -23.96
N PHE A 317 -10.39 -14.17 -23.72
CA PHE A 317 -9.72 -15.46 -23.55
C PHE A 317 -10.28 -16.25 -22.38
N ALA A 318 -10.47 -15.62 -21.20
CA ALA A 318 -11.05 -16.24 -20.02
C ALA A 318 -12.46 -16.76 -20.31
N ARG A 319 -13.30 -15.97 -20.97
CA ARG A 319 -14.68 -16.36 -21.33
C ARG A 319 -14.73 -17.55 -22.24
N VAL A 320 -13.86 -17.57 -23.29
CA VAL A 320 -13.77 -18.68 -24.24
C VAL A 320 -13.26 -19.96 -23.56
N ALA A 321 -12.31 -19.84 -22.66
CA ALA A 321 -11.65 -20.94 -21.99
C ALA A 321 -12.42 -21.51 -20.78
N THR A 322 -13.48 -20.86 -20.34
CA THR A 322 -14.21 -21.20 -19.10
C THR A 322 -14.57 -22.69 -19.00
N VAL A 323 -15.09 -23.28 -20.08
CA VAL A 323 -15.59 -24.67 -20.06
C VAL A 323 -14.48 -25.70 -19.88
N GLU A 324 -13.28 -25.42 -20.37
CA GLU A 324 -12.15 -26.36 -20.31
C GLU A 324 -11.22 -26.09 -19.13
N VAL A 325 -10.98 -24.82 -18.78
CA VAL A 325 -9.99 -24.46 -17.77
C VAL A 325 -10.57 -24.49 -16.35
N VAL A 326 -11.77 -23.95 -16.14
CA VAL A 326 -12.38 -23.92 -14.79
C VAL A 326 -12.50 -25.31 -14.18
N PRO A 327 -12.94 -26.37 -14.89
CA PRO A 327 -12.95 -27.72 -14.32
C PRO A 327 -11.57 -28.22 -13.87
N VAL A 328 -10.49 -27.85 -14.57
CA VAL A 328 -9.12 -28.20 -14.15
C VAL A 328 -8.72 -27.47 -12.88
N LEU A 329 -9.06 -26.19 -12.77
CA LEU A 329 -8.82 -25.40 -11.56
C LEU A 329 -9.56 -25.98 -10.34
N LEU A 330 -10.82 -26.39 -10.52
CA LEU A 330 -11.62 -27.01 -9.46
C LEU A 330 -11.02 -28.34 -8.97
N GLU A 331 -10.48 -29.16 -9.88
CA GLU A 331 -9.76 -30.39 -9.51
C GLU A 331 -8.43 -30.08 -8.78
N LEU A 332 -7.73 -29.00 -9.15
CA LEU A 332 -6.54 -28.56 -8.44
C LEU A 332 -6.85 -28.03 -7.03
N MET A 333 -8.00 -27.40 -6.83
CA MET A 333 -8.45 -26.99 -5.50
C MET A 333 -8.61 -28.17 -4.52
N ALA A 334 -8.84 -29.38 -5.03
CA ALA A 334 -8.93 -30.61 -4.24
C ALA A 334 -7.55 -31.24 -3.91
N LYS A 335 -6.45 -30.62 -4.30
CA LYS A 335 -5.08 -31.05 -3.97
C LYS A 335 -4.51 -30.28 -2.75
N GLN A 336 -5.28 -30.22 -1.65
CA GLN A 336 -4.81 -29.64 -0.42
C GLN A 336 -3.71 -30.49 0.20
N ASP A 337 -2.70 -29.86 0.80
CA ASP A 337 -1.70 -30.52 1.61
C ASP A 337 -2.10 -30.42 3.08
N GLU A 338 -2.26 -31.57 3.76
CA GLU A 338 -2.66 -31.64 5.17
C GLU A 338 -1.61 -31.07 6.11
N ASP A 339 -0.33 -31.11 5.71
CA ASP A 339 0.83 -30.71 6.48
C ASP A 339 1.32 -29.29 6.14
N ALA A 340 0.70 -28.63 5.14
CA ALA A 340 1.11 -27.28 4.71
C ALA A 340 0.93 -26.26 5.83
N ALA A 341 1.91 -25.36 5.98
CA ALA A 341 1.80 -24.21 6.84
C ALA A 341 0.68 -23.27 6.36
N ASP A 342 0.08 -22.51 7.29
CA ASP A 342 -1.07 -21.64 6.99
C ASP A 342 -0.76 -20.53 5.99
N ASP A 343 0.51 -20.13 5.85
CA ASP A 343 1.03 -19.13 4.94
C ASP A 343 1.65 -19.73 3.66
N GLU A 344 1.70 -21.05 3.53
CA GLU A 344 2.28 -21.70 2.36
C GLU A 344 1.39 -21.58 1.13
N TYR A 345 1.94 -20.98 0.07
CA TYR A 345 1.27 -20.82 -1.21
C TYR A 345 1.42 -22.08 -2.07
N ASN A 346 0.41 -22.95 -2.02
CA ASN A 346 0.35 -24.21 -2.74
C ASN A 346 -0.59 -24.15 -3.96
N VAL A 347 -0.64 -25.24 -4.76
CA VAL A 347 -1.43 -25.28 -5.98
C VAL A 347 -2.94 -25.15 -5.72
N SER A 348 -3.43 -25.62 -4.59
CA SER A 348 -4.85 -25.50 -4.22
C SER A 348 -5.24 -24.06 -3.99
N ARG A 349 -4.42 -23.29 -3.27
CA ARG A 349 -4.63 -21.84 -3.04
C ARG A 349 -4.50 -21.03 -4.32
N SER A 350 -3.50 -21.37 -5.16
CA SER A 350 -3.34 -20.73 -6.48
C SER A 350 -4.58 -20.94 -7.35
N ALA A 351 -5.13 -22.18 -7.36
CA ALA A 351 -6.35 -22.49 -8.08
C ALA A 351 -7.58 -21.76 -7.53
N TYR A 352 -7.70 -21.62 -6.20
CA TYR A 352 -8.76 -20.82 -5.56
C TYR A 352 -8.72 -19.36 -6.02
N GLN A 353 -7.52 -18.74 -5.99
CA GLN A 353 -7.32 -17.37 -6.47
C GLN A 353 -7.70 -17.24 -7.95
N ALA A 354 -7.29 -18.20 -8.78
CA ALA A 354 -7.63 -18.21 -10.20
C ALA A 354 -9.15 -18.28 -10.44
N VAL A 355 -9.89 -19.13 -9.70
CA VAL A 355 -11.35 -19.20 -9.79
C VAL A 355 -12.02 -17.88 -9.37
N THR A 356 -11.49 -17.22 -8.33
CA THR A 356 -12.00 -15.91 -7.88
C THR A 356 -11.80 -14.85 -8.97
N LEU A 357 -10.60 -14.72 -9.54
CA LEU A 357 -10.32 -13.79 -10.64
C LEU A 357 -11.16 -14.13 -11.89
N TRP A 358 -11.33 -15.43 -12.15
CA TRP A 358 -12.17 -15.89 -13.26
C TRP A 358 -13.62 -15.46 -13.10
N SER A 359 -14.13 -15.57 -11.89
CA SER A 359 -15.49 -15.12 -11.56
C SER A 359 -15.69 -13.63 -11.83
N GLN A 360 -14.71 -12.81 -11.44
CA GLN A 360 -14.71 -11.37 -11.72
C GLN A 360 -14.62 -11.08 -13.23
N ALA A 361 -13.75 -11.79 -13.95
CA ALA A 361 -13.51 -11.55 -15.38
C ALA A 361 -14.70 -11.96 -16.29
N VAL A 362 -15.40 -13.07 -15.97
CA VAL A 362 -16.44 -13.59 -16.86
C VAL A 362 -17.85 -13.47 -16.31
N GLY A 363 -18.00 -13.04 -15.06
CA GLY A 363 -19.29 -12.87 -14.40
C GLY A 363 -20.09 -14.17 -14.32
N SER A 364 -21.37 -14.11 -14.63
CA SER A 364 -22.32 -15.24 -14.49
C SER A 364 -21.96 -16.50 -15.30
N GLN A 365 -20.99 -16.42 -16.21
CA GLN A 365 -20.58 -17.61 -17.00
C GLN A 365 -19.77 -18.63 -16.19
N VAL A 366 -19.17 -18.22 -15.07
CA VAL A 366 -18.46 -19.14 -14.17
C VAL A 366 -19.42 -20.04 -13.40
N VAL A 367 -20.67 -19.63 -13.22
CA VAL A 367 -21.64 -20.29 -12.34
C VAL A 367 -21.92 -21.76 -12.75
N PRO A 368 -22.24 -22.10 -14.03
CA PRO A 368 -22.55 -23.49 -14.38
C PRO A 368 -21.43 -24.50 -14.08
N PRO A 369 -20.17 -24.31 -14.46
CA PRO A 369 -19.11 -25.27 -14.15
C PRO A 369 -18.82 -25.36 -12.65
N VAL A 370 -18.85 -24.24 -11.91
CA VAL A 370 -18.62 -24.24 -10.45
C VAL A 370 -19.79 -24.94 -9.75
N LEU A 371 -21.03 -24.58 -10.08
CA LEU A 371 -22.22 -25.17 -9.43
C LEU A 371 -22.29 -26.69 -9.70
N GLY A 372 -21.98 -27.15 -10.92
CA GLY A 372 -21.92 -28.56 -11.23
C GLY A 372 -20.90 -29.34 -10.40
N PHE A 373 -19.75 -28.74 -10.11
CA PHE A 373 -18.73 -29.31 -9.22
C PHE A 373 -19.24 -29.33 -7.77
N VAL A 374 -19.80 -28.21 -7.30
CA VAL A 374 -20.37 -28.09 -5.95
C VAL A 374 -21.46 -29.13 -5.70
N GLU A 375 -22.45 -29.25 -6.57
CA GLU A 375 -23.54 -30.21 -6.44
C GLU A 375 -23.05 -31.66 -6.36
N LYS A 376 -21.98 -31.98 -7.11
CA LYS A 376 -21.38 -33.32 -7.14
C LYS A 376 -20.63 -33.66 -5.86
N HIS A 377 -19.90 -32.70 -5.29
CA HIS A 377 -18.89 -32.98 -4.28
C HIS A 377 -19.25 -32.47 -2.86
N LEU A 378 -20.17 -31.53 -2.71
CA LEU A 378 -20.48 -30.88 -1.42
C LEU A 378 -20.84 -31.88 -0.30
N LYS A 379 -21.48 -33.00 -0.66
CA LYS A 379 -21.89 -34.08 0.26
C LYS A 379 -21.10 -35.36 0.03
N GLY A 380 -19.96 -35.29 -0.65
CA GLY A 380 -19.10 -36.42 -0.94
C GLY A 380 -18.42 -36.97 0.33
N THR A 381 -17.91 -38.22 0.23
CA THR A 381 -17.18 -38.86 1.34
C THR A 381 -15.72 -38.35 1.49
N ASP A 382 -15.11 -37.92 0.39
CA ASP A 382 -13.76 -37.36 0.38
C ASP A 382 -13.80 -35.89 0.83
N TRP A 383 -13.14 -35.58 1.92
CA TRP A 383 -13.13 -34.24 2.49
C TRP A 383 -12.39 -33.21 1.61
N HIS A 384 -11.38 -33.61 0.85
CA HIS A 384 -10.66 -32.72 -0.06
C HIS A 384 -11.61 -32.12 -1.10
N TYR A 385 -12.49 -32.93 -1.64
CA TYR A 385 -13.51 -32.49 -2.60
C TYR A 385 -14.66 -31.72 -1.92
N ARG A 386 -15.01 -32.04 -0.66
CA ARG A 386 -15.99 -31.23 0.08
C ARG A 386 -15.47 -29.83 0.34
N ASP A 387 -14.22 -29.75 0.79
CA ASP A 387 -13.51 -28.51 1.03
C ASP A 387 -13.39 -27.65 -0.24
N ALA A 388 -12.92 -28.26 -1.34
CA ALA A 388 -12.83 -27.62 -2.64
C ALA A 388 -14.20 -27.12 -3.16
N ALA A 389 -15.27 -27.89 -2.95
CA ALA A 389 -16.63 -27.50 -3.34
C ALA A 389 -17.12 -26.28 -2.56
N VAL A 390 -16.90 -26.24 -1.24
CA VAL A 390 -17.24 -25.10 -0.39
C VAL A 390 -16.44 -23.87 -0.80
N SER A 391 -15.15 -24.00 -0.97
CA SER A 391 -14.25 -22.91 -1.35
C SER A 391 -14.58 -22.36 -2.75
N ALA A 392 -14.88 -23.24 -3.72
CA ALA A 392 -15.29 -22.85 -5.06
C ALA A 392 -16.61 -22.05 -5.05
N PHE A 393 -17.56 -22.43 -4.17
CA PHE A 393 -18.78 -21.70 -3.98
C PHE A 393 -18.49 -20.27 -3.48
N GLY A 394 -17.60 -20.13 -2.50
CA GLY A 394 -17.15 -18.83 -2.00
C GLY A 394 -16.45 -17.98 -3.06
N ALA A 395 -15.62 -18.61 -3.90
CA ALA A 395 -14.87 -17.94 -4.96
C ALA A 395 -15.76 -17.29 -6.03
N MET A 396 -16.96 -17.82 -6.26
CA MET A 396 -17.89 -17.26 -7.26
C MET A 396 -18.85 -16.20 -6.72
N MET A 397 -18.70 -15.73 -5.49
CA MET A 397 -19.61 -14.74 -4.88
C MET A 397 -19.46 -13.34 -5.46
N GLU A 398 -18.35 -13.03 -6.10
CA GLU A 398 -18.04 -11.75 -6.72
C GLU A 398 -17.93 -11.91 -8.24
N GLY A 399 -18.56 -11.00 -8.99
CA GLY A 399 -18.56 -11.01 -10.46
C GLY A 399 -19.88 -11.41 -11.11
N PRO A 400 -20.53 -12.53 -10.76
CA PRO A 400 -21.84 -12.88 -11.30
C PRO A 400 -22.93 -11.88 -10.91
N ASP A 401 -23.95 -11.78 -11.80
CA ASP A 401 -25.12 -10.95 -11.54
C ASP A 401 -25.86 -11.43 -10.27
N GLU A 402 -26.21 -10.48 -9.42
CA GLU A 402 -26.92 -10.73 -8.16
C GLU A 402 -28.20 -11.55 -8.35
N LYS A 403 -28.96 -11.31 -9.43
CA LYS A 403 -30.17 -12.05 -9.74
C LYS A 403 -29.92 -13.52 -10.05
N VAL A 404 -28.72 -13.84 -10.52
CA VAL A 404 -28.29 -15.23 -10.77
C VAL A 404 -27.85 -15.87 -9.46
N LEU A 405 -27.14 -15.14 -8.60
CA LEU A 405 -26.63 -15.65 -7.32
C LEU A 405 -27.71 -15.80 -6.26
N ASP A 406 -28.68 -14.89 -6.15
CA ASP A 406 -29.68 -14.87 -5.06
C ASP A 406 -30.39 -16.21 -4.84
N PRO A 407 -31.01 -16.85 -5.85
CA PRO A 407 -31.67 -18.15 -5.65
C PRO A 407 -30.70 -19.28 -5.27
N ILE A 408 -29.48 -19.24 -5.77
CA ILE A 408 -28.44 -20.23 -5.50
C ILE A 408 -27.95 -20.10 -4.05
N VAL A 409 -27.67 -18.87 -3.61
CA VAL A 409 -27.24 -18.57 -2.24
C VAL A 409 -28.30 -18.95 -1.23
N ARG A 410 -29.59 -18.58 -1.46
CA ARG A 410 -30.71 -18.96 -0.57
C ARG A 410 -30.84 -20.45 -0.41
N GLN A 411 -30.60 -21.21 -1.47
CA GLN A 411 -30.64 -22.68 -1.41
C GLN A 411 -29.43 -23.28 -0.72
N ALA A 412 -28.25 -22.72 -0.88
CA ALA A 412 -27.00 -23.24 -0.33
C ALA A 412 -26.80 -22.89 1.15
N LEU A 413 -27.25 -21.70 1.60
CA LEU A 413 -27.03 -21.20 2.98
C LEU A 413 -27.40 -22.21 4.08
N PRO A 414 -28.60 -22.84 4.10
CA PRO A 414 -28.94 -23.82 5.12
C PRO A 414 -27.97 -25.01 5.17
N VAL A 415 -27.52 -25.47 4.01
CA VAL A 415 -26.58 -26.60 3.90
C VAL A 415 -25.18 -26.20 4.40
N LEU A 416 -24.70 -25.02 4.02
CA LEU A 416 -23.42 -24.49 4.47
C LEU A 416 -23.41 -24.27 5.99
N ILE A 417 -24.48 -23.71 6.56
CA ILE A 417 -24.61 -23.54 8.01
C ILE A 417 -24.55 -24.89 8.73
N ASP A 418 -25.20 -25.92 8.22
CA ASP A 418 -25.16 -27.27 8.77
C ASP A 418 -23.75 -27.89 8.66
N MET A 419 -23.00 -27.58 7.61
CA MET A 419 -21.60 -28.03 7.42
C MET A 419 -20.60 -27.38 8.37
N MET A 420 -20.97 -26.37 9.14
CA MET A 420 -20.17 -25.86 10.25
C MET A 420 -19.87 -26.93 11.31
N THR A 421 -20.60 -28.04 11.31
CA THR A 421 -20.40 -29.21 12.17
C THR A 421 -19.71 -30.39 11.48
N ASP A 422 -19.11 -30.20 10.30
CA ASP A 422 -18.35 -31.24 9.59
C ASP A 422 -17.31 -31.91 10.51
N SER A 423 -17.01 -33.18 10.24
CA SER A 423 -16.01 -33.92 11.02
C SER A 423 -14.57 -33.43 10.80
N VAL A 424 -14.30 -32.72 9.71
CA VAL A 424 -12.96 -32.26 9.31
C VAL A 424 -12.83 -30.76 9.55
N VAL A 425 -11.78 -30.35 10.24
CA VAL A 425 -11.55 -28.96 10.64
C VAL A 425 -11.34 -28.05 9.41
N GLN A 426 -10.60 -28.52 8.42
CA GLN A 426 -10.34 -27.79 7.18
C GLN A 426 -11.65 -27.42 6.46
N VAL A 427 -12.58 -28.39 6.36
CA VAL A 427 -13.92 -28.15 5.78
C VAL A 427 -14.70 -27.12 6.58
N LYS A 428 -14.68 -27.22 7.92
CA LYS A 428 -15.35 -26.23 8.79
C LYS A 428 -14.80 -24.81 8.60
N ASP A 429 -13.48 -24.68 8.49
CA ASP A 429 -12.82 -23.40 8.27
C ASP A 429 -13.22 -22.80 6.92
N SER A 430 -13.13 -23.58 5.84
CA SER A 430 -13.58 -23.14 4.52
C SER A 430 -15.07 -22.80 4.46
N VAL A 431 -15.90 -23.50 5.22
CA VAL A 431 -17.33 -23.15 5.39
C VAL A 431 -17.49 -21.81 6.06
N ALA A 432 -16.80 -21.57 7.18
CA ALA A 432 -16.87 -20.31 7.90
C ALA A 432 -16.38 -19.14 7.03
N PHE A 433 -15.28 -19.34 6.29
CA PHE A 433 -14.77 -18.36 5.34
C PHE A 433 -15.76 -18.09 4.20
N THR A 434 -16.34 -19.13 3.62
CA THR A 434 -17.35 -19.00 2.54
C THR A 434 -18.61 -18.27 3.02
N LEU A 435 -19.06 -18.54 4.25
CA LEU A 435 -20.17 -17.79 4.86
C LEU A 435 -19.81 -16.32 5.03
N GLY A 436 -18.55 -16.00 5.38
CA GLY A 436 -18.03 -14.62 5.40
C GLY A 436 -18.11 -13.96 4.02
N ARG A 437 -17.71 -14.66 2.95
CA ARG A 437 -17.82 -14.17 1.57
C ARG A 437 -19.27 -13.91 1.15
N ILE A 438 -20.19 -14.77 1.55
CA ILE A 438 -21.63 -14.56 1.31
C ILE A 438 -22.12 -13.31 2.06
N CYS A 439 -21.72 -13.12 3.32
CA CYS A 439 -22.10 -11.93 4.09
C CYS A 439 -21.53 -10.65 3.47
N GLU A 440 -20.34 -10.69 2.88
CA GLU A 440 -19.72 -9.56 2.21
C GLU A 440 -20.40 -9.20 0.89
N ALA A 441 -20.63 -10.18 0.02
CA ALA A 441 -21.00 -9.95 -1.38
C ALA A 441 -22.51 -10.19 -1.68
N ALA A 442 -23.20 -11.04 -0.91
CA ALA A 442 -24.56 -11.46 -1.16
C ALA A 442 -25.48 -11.39 0.08
N TYR A 443 -25.23 -10.43 0.97
CA TYR A 443 -25.94 -10.29 2.25
C TYR A 443 -27.47 -10.10 2.07
N GLU A 444 -27.93 -9.53 0.96
CA GLU A 444 -29.35 -9.34 0.64
C GLU A 444 -30.11 -10.66 0.46
N SER A 445 -29.38 -11.74 0.17
CA SER A 445 -29.95 -13.10 0.08
C SER A 445 -30.22 -13.73 1.45
N ILE A 446 -29.78 -13.12 2.55
CA ILE A 446 -29.90 -13.65 3.92
C ILE A 446 -31.17 -13.09 4.58
N ASP A 447 -32.17 -13.91 4.74
CA ASP A 447 -33.40 -13.52 5.47
C ASP A 447 -33.20 -13.55 6.99
N PRO A 448 -34.04 -12.88 7.80
CA PRO A 448 -33.85 -12.76 9.24
C PRO A 448 -33.80 -14.09 10.02
N GLU A 449 -34.51 -15.14 9.58
CA GLU A 449 -34.44 -16.45 10.20
C GLU A 449 -33.08 -17.12 9.94
N THR A 450 -32.62 -17.07 8.71
CA THR A 450 -31.30 -17.57 8.29
C THR A 450 -30.18 -16.79 8.96
N LEU A 451 -30.30 -15.47 9.11
CA LEU A 451 -29.33 -14.64 9.83
C LEU A 451 -29.18 -15.07 11.29
N THR A 452 -30.30 -15.36 11.96
CA THR A 452 -30.28 -15.85 13.35
C THR A 452 -29.53 -17.18 13.48
N ARG A 453 -29.80 -18.14 12.58
CA ARG A 453 -29.09 -19.43 12.54
C ARG A 453 -27.61 -19.26 12.23
N LEU A 454 -27.27 -18.39 11.28
CA LEU A 454 -25.90 -18.10 10.88
C LEU A 454 -25.09 -17.50 12.03
N ILE A 455 -25.60 -16.48 12.72
CA ILE A 455 -24.97 -15.87 13.88
C ILE A 455 -24.72 -16.93 14.97
N SER A 456 -25.71 -17.77 15.28
CA SER A 456 -25.56 -18.83 16.27
C SER A 456 -24.46 -19.82 15.89
N ALA A 457 -24.43 -20.28 14.64
CA ALA A 457 -23.44 -21.22 14.17
C ALA A 457 -22.02 -20.64 14.16
N LEU A 458 -21.86 -19.36 13.82
CA LEU A 458 -20.56 -18.67 13.84
C LEU A 458 -20.05 -18.52 15.29
N PHE A 459 -20.91 -18.20 16.24
CA PHE A 459 -20.50 -18.14 17.66
C PHE A 459 -20.16 -19.52 18.24
N GLU A 460 -20.85 -20.58 17.84
CA GLU A 460 -20.47 -21.95 18.21
C GLU A 460 -19.09 -22.30 17.61
N GLY A 461 -18.81 -21.84 16.40
CA GLY A 461 -17.53 -22.01 15.70
C GLY A 461 -16.35 -21.36 16.43
N LEU A 462 -16.55 -20.24 17.12
CA LEU A 462 -15.50 -19.56 17.91
C LEU A 462 -14.90 -20.44 19.00
N SER A 463 -15.64 -21.43 19.50
CA SER A 463 -15.18 -22.35 20.53
C SER A 463 -14.60 -23.65 19.99
N SER A 464 -14.51 -23.80 18.67
CA SER A 464 -14.06 -25.03 18.01
C SER A 464 -12.54 -25.09 17.86
N HIS A 465 -12.02 -24.66 16.73
CA HIS A 465 -10.58 -24.66 16.43
C HIS A 465 -10.14 -23.24 16.07
N VAL A 466 -8.89 -22.87 16.38
CA VAL A 466 -8.39 -21.48 16.21
C VAL A 466 -8.54 -20.98 14.77
N LYS A 467 -8.21 -21.80 13.75
CA LYS A 467 -8.37 -21.44 12.34
C LYS A 467 -9.82 -21.09 12.02
N MET A 468 -10.74 -22.01 12.30
CA MET A 468 -12.18 -21.81 12.10
C MET A 468 -12.69 -20.59 12.88
N ALA A 469 -12.20 -20.37 14.10
CA ALA A 469 -12.60 -19.23 14.92
C ALA A 469 -12.22 -17.89 14.26
N SER A 470 -11.05 -17.80 13.64
CA SER A 470 -10.62 -16.60 12.89
C SER A 470 -11.53 -16.32 11.70
N SER A 471 -11.87 -17.33 10.91
CA SER A 471 -12.84 -17.20 9.81
C SER A 471 -14.24 -16.82 10.29
N CYS A 472 -14.67 -17.35 11.46
CA CYS A 472 -15.92 -16.94 12.10
C CYS A 472 -15.91 -15.48 12.54
N CYS A 473 -14.79 -14.99 13.11
CA CYS A 473 -14.63 -13.57 13.46
C CYS A 473 -14.77 -12.68 12.21
N TRP A 474 -14.11 -13.02 11.13
CA TRP A 474 -14.22 -12.27 9.89
C TRP A 474 -15.67 -12.26 9.33
N ALA A 475 -16.35 -13.40 9.35
CA ALA A 475 -17.75 -13.46 8.96
C ALA A 475 -18.66 -12.61 9.85
N LEU A 476 -18.44 -12.60 11.16
CA LEU A 476 -19.18 -11.77 12.11
C LEU A 476 -18.92 -10.27 11.91
N MET A 477 -17.69 -9.87 11.53
CA MET A 477 -17.40 -8.48 11.17
C MET A 477 -18.18 -8.07 9.91
N ASN A 478 -18.20 -8.89 8.88
CA ASN A 478 -18.98 -8.64 7.67
C ASN A 478 -20.50 -8.53 7.99
N ILE A 479 -21.00 -9.36 8.88
CA ILE A 479 -22.41 -9.24 9.36
C ILE A 479 -22.60 -7.89 10.04
N ALA A 480 -21.68 -7.48 10.94
CA ALA A 480 -21.81 -6.20 11.64
C ALA A 480 -21.86 -5.03 10.67
N ASP A 481 -21.03 -5.03 9.64
CA ASP A 481 -20.95 -3.94 8.67
C ASP A 481 -22.15 -3.92 7.71
N ARG A 482 -22.55 -5.06 7.18
CA ARG A 482 -23.61 -5.13 6.16
C ARG A 482 -25.02 -5.00 6.73
N PHE A 483 -25.25 -5.41 7.97
CA PHE A 483 -26.54 -5.34 8.63
C PHE A 483 -26.70 -4.13 9.57
N ALA A 484 -25.77 -3.17 9.51
CA ALA A 484 -25.78 -1.94 10.30
C ALA A 484 -27.04 -1.07 10.09
N GLY A 485 -27.57 -1.06 8.86
CA GLY A 485 -28.62 -0.13 8.44
C GLY A 485 -28.09 1.29 8.19
N GLU A 486 -29.00 2.25 8.08
CA GLU A 486 -28.65 3.66 7.91
C GLU A 486 -28.00 4.23 9.19
N PRO A 487 -27.01 5.12 9.09
CA PRO A 487 -26.40 5.78 10.24
C PRO A 487 -27.44 6.44 11.15
N GLY A 488 -27.39 6.13 12.45
CA GLY A 488 -28.32 6.69 13.43
C GLY A 488 -29.73 6.05 13.42
N CYS A 489 -29.90 4.89 12.77
CA CYS A 489 -31.17 4.16 12.81
C CYS A 489 -31.56 3.79 14.24
N GLN A 490 -32.86 3.73 14.50
CA GLN A 490 -33.37 3.38 15.83
C GLN A 490 -33.16 1.90 16.18
N THR A 491 -33.30 1.02 15.17
CA THR A 491 -33.12 -0.42 15.29
C THR A 491 -32.54 -0.96 13.99
N ASN A 492 -31.77 -2.05 14.05
CA ASN A 492 -31.27 -2.77 12.89
C ASN A 492 -31.38 -4.29 13.07
N ALA A 493 -30.94 -5.07 12.10
CA ALA A 493 -31.04 -6.53 12.14
C ALA A 493 -30.22 -7.15 13.28
N LEU A 494 -29.20 -6.44 13.78
CA LEU A 494 -28.31 -6.89 14.87
C LEU A 494 -28.90 -6.64 16.26
N SER A 495 -29.87 -5.72 16.40
CA SER A 495 -30.38 -5.27 17.71
C SER A 495 -30.84 -6.43 18.61
N GLN A 496 -31.53 -7.43 18.06
CA GLN A 496 -32.00 -8.59 18.82
C GLN A 496 -30.88 -9.56 19.25
N HIS A 497 -29.72 -9.52 18.56
CA HIS A 497 -28.59 -10.41 18.82
C HIS A 497 -27.51 -9.74 19.63
N TRP A 498 -27.55 -8.42 19.76
CA TRP A 498 -26.43 -7.59 20.20
C TRP A 498 -25.90 -7.99 21.59
N GLN A 499 -26.79 -8.11 22.58
CA GLN A 499 -26.41 -8.44 23.95
C GLN A 499 -25.77 -9.83 24.07
N ALA A 500 -26.35 -10.83 23.43
CA ALA A 500 -25.84 -12.20 23.46
C ALA A 500 -24.47 -12.27 22.74
N SER A 501 -24.33 -11.58 21.59
CA SER A 501 -23.09 -11.49 20.82
C SER A 501 -21.97 -10.86 21.64
N ALA A 502 -22.23 -9.74 22.30
CA ALA A 502 -21.23 -9.08 23.15
C ALA A 502 -20.74 -9.98 24.29
N GLN A 503 -21.66 -10.69 24.96
CA GLN A 503 -21.30 -11.61 26.03
C GLN A 503 -20.44 -12.78 25.53
N GLN A 504 -20.78 -13.35 24.36
CA GLN A 504 -20.01 -14.46 23.79
C GLN A 504 -18.62 -14.01 23.32
N ILE A 505 -18.51 -12.84 22.67
CA ILE A 505 -17.23 -12.27 22.27
C ILE A 505 -16.32 -12.06 23.50
N LEU A 506 -16.85 -11.45 24.56
CA LEU A 506 -16.10 -11.24 25.80
C LEU A 506 -15.66 -12.55 26.45
N ALA A 507 -16.47 -13.60 26.38
CA ALA A 507 -16.12 -14.92 26.89
C ALA A 507 -14.96 -15.55 26.07
N VAL A 508 -14.97 -15.42 24.76
CA VAL A 508 -13.88 -15.89 23.88
C VAL A 508 -12.58 -15.17 24.20
N THR A 509 -12.60 -13.84 24.37
CA THR A 509 -11.39 -13.06 24.71
C THR A 509 -10.77 -13.43 26.07
N GLU A 510 -11.56 -13.96 27.00
CA GLU A 510 -11.07 -14.43 28.30
C GLU A 510 -10.54 -15.88 28.24
N SER A 511 -11.19 -16.73 27.48
CA SER A 511 -10.89 -18.18 27.47
C SER A 511 -9.77 -18.58 26.53
N THR A 512 -9.56 -17.82 25.45
CA THR A 512 -8.54 -18.17 24.45
C THR A 512 -7.11 -17.92 24.94
N GLN A 513 -6.20 -18.86 24.62
CA GLN A 513 -4.76 -18.70 24.79
C GLN A 513 -4.09 -18.16 23.51
N ASP A 514 -4.80 -18.14 22.40
CA ASP A 514 -4.33 -17.64 21.12
C ASP A 514 -4.51 -16.12 21.03
N ASN A 515 -3.41 -15.41 20.78
CA ASN A 515 -3.40 -13.96 20.73
C ASN A 515 -4.08 -13.41 19.48
N GLN A 516 -3.93 -14.09 18.33
CA GLN A 516 -4.55 -13.65 17.08
C GLN A 516 -6.06 -13.74 17.18
N LEU A 517 -6.57 -14.87 17.71
CA LEU A 517 -8.01 -15.02 17.93
C LEU A 517 -8.53 -14.00 18.96
N ARG A 518 -7.77 -13.71 20.01
CA ARG A 518 -8.17 -12.68 21.00
C ARG A 518 -8.29 -11.30 20.35
N THR A 519 -7.31 -10.91 19.55
CA THR A 519 -7.32 -9.65 18.79
C THR A 519 -8.50 -9.60 17.82
N ALA A 520 -8.70 -10.64 17.01
CA ALA A 520 -9.82 -10.73 16.09
C ALA A 520 -11.19 -10.65 16.81
N ALA A 521 -11.32 -11.27 17.99
CA ALA A 521 -12.55 -11.17 18.77
C ALA A 521 -12.81 -9.74 19.28
N TYR A 522 -11.78 -9.00 19.70
CA TYR A 522 -11.93 -7.57 20.04
C TYR A 522 -12.27 -6.72 18.80
N GLU A 523 -11.76 -7.04 17.63
CA GLU A 523 -12.14 -6.37 16.38
C GLU A 523 -13.61 -6.60 16.01
N VAL A 524 -14.12 -7.84 16.21
CA VAL A 524 -15.56 -8.13 16.09
C VAL A 524 -16.37 -7.25 17.05
N LEU A 525 -15.91 -7.10 18.31
CA LEU A 525 -16.58 -6.25 19.28
C LEU A 525 -16.59 -4.79 18.82
N ASN A 526 -15.48 -4.28 18.31
CA ASN A 526 -15.39 -2.94 17.73
C ASN A 526 -16.39 -2.75 16.57
N ALA A 527 -16.48 -3.71 15.66
CA ALA A 527 -17.42 -3.65 14.54
C ALA A 527 -18.89 -3.61 15.03
N PHE A 528 -19.23 -4.44 16.02
CA PHE A 528 -20.57 -4.44 16.63
C PHE A 528 -20.88 -3.12 17.34
N ILE A 529 -19.93 -2.54 18.08
CA ILE A 529 -20.12 -1.25 18.76
C ILE A 529 -20.32 -0.13 17.73
N SER A 530 -19.44 -0.02 16.74
CA SER A 530 -19.50 1.02 15.70
C SER A 530 -20.83 0.98 14.93
N ASN A 531 -21.32 -0.21 14.65
CA ASN A 531 -22.52 -0.46 13.84
C ASN A 531 -23.80 -0.67 14.69
N SER A 532 -23.77 -0.36 15.98
CA SER A 532 -24.91 -0.51 16.86
C SER A 532 -26.02 0.50 16.56
N ALA A 533 -27.28 0.04 16.50
CA ALA A 533 -28.44 0.94 16.42
C ALA A 533 -28.66 1.68 17.75
N ASN A 534 -29.52 2.71 17.73
CA ASN A 534 -29.75 3.53 18.94
C ASN A 534 -30.42 2.75 20.09
N ASP A 535 -31.20 1.71 19.79
CA ASP A 535 -31.78 0.83 20.81
C ASP A 535 -30.75 0.00 21.58
N SER A 536 -29.54 -0.18 21.02
CA SER A 536 -28.45 -0.97 21.62
C SER A 536 -27.40 -0.11 22.36
N VAL A 537 -27.50 1.22 22.29
CA VAL A 537 -26.53 2.15 22.93
C VAL A 537 -26.42 1.93 24.46
N HIS A 538 -27.51 1.61 25.14
CA HIS A 538 -27.49 1.31 26.57
C HIS A 538 -26.65 0.05 26.92
N ILE A 539 -26.56 -0.91 26.00
CA ILE A 539 -25.70 -2.10 26.16
C ILE A 539 -24.23 -1.70 25.97
N VAL A 540 -23.94 -0.84 25.00
CA VAL A 540 -22.60 -0.28 24.79
C VAL A 540 -22.14 0.47 26.03
N ALA A 541 -22.99 1.28 26.65
CA ALA A 541 -22.69 1.96 27.90
C ALA A 541 -22.40 0.97 29.05
N GLY A 542 -23.12 -0.14 29.14
CA GLY A 542 -22.86 -1.20 30.11
C GLY A 542 -21.53 -1.95 29.87
N LEU A 543 -21.09 -2.09 28.61
CA LEU A 543 -19.82 -2.71 28.28
C LEU A 543 -18.62 -1.86 28.70
N SER A 544 -18.76 -0.54 28.76
CA SER A 544 -17.66 0.36 29.09
C SER A 544 -17.03 0.02 30.43
N ASP A 545 -17.83 -0.27 31.48
CA ASP A 545 -17.32 -0.66 32.80
C ASP A 545 -16.49 -1.94 32.74
N VAL A 546 -16.95 -2.96 31.99
CA VAL A 546 -16.25 -4.24 31.85
C VAL A 546 -14.90 -4.06 31.16
N VAL A 547 -14.87 -3.28 30.06
CA VAL A 547 -13.65 -3.04 29.28
C VAL A 547 -12.64 -2.20 30.07
N ILE A 548 -13.11 -1.17 30.76
CA ILE A 548 -12.29 -0.32 31.65
C ILE A 548 -11.67 -1.17 32.76
N ASP A 549 -12.45 -2.01 33.44
CA ASP A 549 -11.96 -2.91 34.49
C ASP A 549 -10.90 -3.89 33.96
N ARG A 550 -11.08 -4.41 32.73
CA ARG A 550 -10.10 -5.31 32.13
C ARG A 550 -8.80 -4.58 31.82
N LEU A 551 -8.87 -3.39 31.24
CA LEU A 551 -7.70 -2.58 30.91
C LEU A 551 -6.94 -2.18 32.20
N GLU A 552 -7.66 -1.79 33.26
CA GLU A 552 -7.07 -1.46 34.55
C GLU A 552 -6.28 -2.63 35.16
N LYS A 553 -6.79 -3.86 35.05
CA LYS A 553 -6.10 -5.06 35.51
C LYS A 553 -4.81 -5.37 34.77
N THR A 554 -4.62 -4.86 33.57
CA THR A 554 -3.38 -5.07 32.79
C THR A 554 -2.21 -4.22 33.28
N ILE A 555 -2.47 -3.07 33.94
CA ILE A 555 -1.41 -2.14 34.35
C ILE A 555 -0.41 -2.77 35.33
N PRO A 556 -0.85 -3.42 36.43
CA PRO A 556 0.10 -4.07 37.34
C PRO A 556 0.84 -5.26 36.71
N MET A 557 0.32 -5.85 35.63
CA MET A 557 0.97 -6.95 34.93
C MET A 557 2.28 -6.52 34.25
N GLN A 558 2.44 -5.24 33.91
CA GLN A 558 3.69 -4.69 33.34
C GLN A 558 4.92 -4.95 34.23
N GLN A 559 4.74 -4.97 35.54
CA GLN A 559 5.82 -5.22 36.51
C GLN A 559 6.15 -6.70 36.67
N GLN A 560 5.27 -7.59 36.22
CA GLN A 560 5.39 -9.05 36.42
C GLN A 560 5.96 -9.73 35.16
N VAL A 561 5.95 -9.04 34.00
CA VAL A 561 6.40 -9.57 32.72
C VAL A 561 7.93 -9.60 32.65
N VAL A 562 8.49 -10.78 32.39
CA VAL A 562 9.94 -11.02 32.35
C VAL A 562 10.43 -11.29 30.93
N SER A 563 9.65 -12.04 30.12
CA SER A 563 10.03 -12.37 28.75
C SER A 563 9.60 -11.30 27.74
N VAL A 564 10.27 -11.28 26.56
CA VAL A 564 9.90 -10.39 25.45
C VAL A 564 8.54 -10.81 24.88
N GLU A 565 8.29 -12.11 24.79
CA GLU A 565 7.04 -12.66 24.26
C GLU A 565 5.83 -12.30 25.15
N ASP A 566 5.95 -12.47 26.48
CA ASP A 566 4.89 -12.06 27.40
C ASP A 566 4.63 -10.54 27.33
N ARG A 567 5.67 -9.74 27.08
CA ARG A 567 5.54 -8.30 26.93
C ARG A 567 4.73 -7.95 25.69
N LEU A 568 5.07 -8.55 24.55
CA LEU A 568 4.34 -8.34 23.31
C LEU A 568 2.88 -8.75 23.45
N THR A 569 2.61 -9.90 24.07
CA THR A 569 1.25 -10.36 24.35
C THR A 569 0.47 -9.36 25.22
N LEU A 570 1.11 -8.81 26.26
CA LEU A 570 0.47 -7.81 27.12
C LEU A 570 0.18 -6.52 26.35
N GLU A 571 1.12 -6.05 25.52
CA GLU A 571 0.92 -4.88 24.67
C GLU A 571 -0.21 -5.07 23.67
N GLU A 572 -0.33 -6.23 23.04
CA GLU A 572 -1.46 -6.57 22.16
C GLU A 572 -2.81 -6.52 22.89
N ILE A 573 -2.88 -7.08 24.10
CA ILE A 573 -4.09 -7.02 24.94
C ILE A 573 -4.44 -5.57 25.31
N GLN A 574 -3.45 -4.77 25.71
CA GLN A 574 -3.65 -3.37 26.07
C GLN A 574 -4.10 -2.53 24.86
N THR A 575 -3.49 -2.76 23.70
CA THR A 575 -3.87 -2.09 22.45
C THR A 575 -5.30 -2.44 22.06
N SER A 576 -5.68 -3.72 22.10
CA SER A 576 -7.04 -4.17 21.77
C SER A 576 -8.08 -3.57 22.71
N LEU A 577 -7.82 -3.59 24.02
CA LEU A 577 -8.72 -3.01 25.02
C LEU A 577 -8.82 -1.48 24.89
N ALA A 578 -7.71 -0.79 24.63
CA ALA A 578 -7.70 0.65 24.38
C ALA A 578 -8.48 1.00 23.10
N SER A 579 -8.39 0.17 22.06
CA SER A 579 -9.18 0.30 20.83
C SER A 579 -10.68 0.15 21.12
N VAL A 580 -11.08 -0.79 21.95
CA VAL A 580 -12.50 -0.94 22.34
C VAL A 580 -12.96 0.29 23.13
N VAL A 581 -12.14 0.83 24.06
CA VAL A 581 -12.45 2.07 24.77
C VAL A 581 -12.63 3.22 23.78
N LEU A 582 -11.74 3.37 22.82
CA LEU A 582 -11.84 4.36 21.76
C LEU A 582 -13.18 4.25 21.01
N THR A 583 -13.54 3.06 20.55
CA THR A 583 -14.77 2.82 19.80
C THR A 583 -16.03 3.09 20.64
N ILE A 584 -16.01 2.73 21.92
CA ILE A 584 -17.10 3.05 22.88
C ILE A 584 -17.26 4.57 23.02
N ILE A 585 -16.17 5.32 23.18
CA ILE A 585 -16.22 6.78 23.29
C ILE A 585 -16.81 7.38 22.02
N GLN A 586 -16.37 6.94 20.87
CA GLN A 586 -16.88 7.41 19.59
C GLN A 586 -18.37 7.13 19.40
N ARG A 587 -18.85 5.96 19.87
CA ARG A 587 -20.26 5.58 19.74
C ARG A 587 -21.18 6.28 20.73
N LEU A 588 -20.70 6.49 21.95
CA LEU A 588 -21.49 7.17 23.02
C LEU A 588 -21.44 8.70 22.91
N GLU A 589 -20.41 9.25 22.25
CA GLU A 589 -20.20 10.70 22.15
C GLU A 589 -20.34 11.40 23.53
N SER A 590 -21.17 12.40 23.67
CA SER A 590 -21.36 13.14 24.93
C SER A 590 -21.94 12.31 26.09
N GLU A 591 -22.54 11.14 25.82
CA GLU A 591 -23.06 10.23 26.85
C GLU A 591 -21.94 9.56 27.66
N ILE A 592 -20.67 9.61 27.19
CA ILE A 592 -19.50 9.11 27.93
C ILE A 592 -19.13 9.98 29.15
N ALA A 593 -19.64 11.20 29.23
CA ALA A 593 -19.24 12.19 30.25
C ALA A 593 -19.23 11.67 31.70
N PRO A 594 -20.19 10.84 32.18
CA PRO A 594 -20.14 10.30 33.55
C PRO A 594 -18.93 9.42 33.82
N GLN A 595 -18.32 8.79 32.81
CA GLN A 595 -17.19 7.89 32.91
C GLN A 595 -15.87 8.55 32.51
N ALA A 596 -15.90 9.75 31.93
CA ALA A 596 -14.75 10.42 31.36
C ALA A 596 -13.57 10.59 32.34
N ASP A 597 -13.83 10.93 33.61
CA ASP A 597 -12.77 11.08 34.61
C ASP A 597 -12.05 9.74 34.87
N ARG A 598 -12.80 8.65 34.97
CA ARG A 598 -12.25 7.31 35.18
C ARG A 598 -11.44 6.84 33.95
N ILE A 599 -11.98 7.05 32.77
CA ILE A 599 -11.30 6.70 31.51
C ILE A 599 -9.99 7.48 31.40
N MET A 600 -10.01 8.80 31.59
CA MET A 600 -8.81 9.62 31.45
C MET A 600 -7.75 9.26 32.49
N GLN A 601 -8.14 9.03 33.74
CA GLN A 601 -7.22 8.58 34.78
C GLN A 601 -6.57 7.25 34.42
N LEU A 602 -7.34 6.29 33.87
CA LEU A 602 -6.86 4.99 33.44
C LEU A 602 -5.86 5.12 32.29
N LEU A 603 -6.20 5.90 31.25
CA LEU A 603 -5.34 6.11 30.09
C LEU A 603 -4.02 6.78 30.46
N LEU A 604 -4.04 7.80 31.37
CA LEU A 604 -2.82 8.42 31.89
C LEU A 604 -1.98 7.46 32.72
N SER A 605 -2.61 6.61 33.55
CA SER A 605 -1.91 5.60 34.33
C SER A 605 -1.27 4.54 33.44
N LEU A 606 -1.95 4.17 32.36
CA LEU A 606 -1.41 3.26 31.35
C LEU A 606 -0.16 3.87 30.69
N LEU A 607 -0.24 5.11 30.18
CA LEU A 607 0.90 5.81 29.58
C LEU A 607 2.11 5.91 30.52
N GLN A 608 1.89 6.10 31.82
CA GLN A 608 2.96 6.14 32.82
C GLN A 608 3.63 4.79 33.05
N SER A 609 2.91 3.69 32.85
CA SER A 609 3.41 2.34 33.11
C SER A 609 4.15 1.71 31.94
N LEU A 610 4.00 2.25 30.73
CA LEU A 610 4.54 1.67 29.51
C LEU A 610 6.06 1.88 29.38
N PRO A 611 6.78 0.91 28.77
CA PRO A 611 8.19 1.08 28.44
C PRO A 611 8.37 2.14 27.34
N SER A 612 9.60 2.66 27.20
CA SER A 612 9.95 3.72 26.25
C SER A 612 9.71 3.37 24.78
N LYS A 613 9.72 2.07 24.44
CA LYS A 613 9.42 1.57 23.09
C LYS A 613 8.22 0.64 23.19
N SER A 614 7.04 1.18 23.04
CA SER A 614 5.76 0.44 23.03
C SER A 614 4.86 1.01 21.93
N SER A 615 4.06 0.17 21.29
CA SER A 615 3.03 0.56 20.32
C SER A 615 1.69 0.97 20.96
N VAL A 616 1.51 0.70 22.23
CA VAL A 616 0.25 1.00 22.95
C VAL A 616 -0.09 2.50 22.98
N PRO A 617 0.88 3.43 23.11
CA PRO A 617 0.59 4.86 23.18
C PRO A 617 -0.18 5.40 21.97
N ASP A 618 0.01 4.85 20.77
CA ASP A 618 -0.68 5.30 19.56
C ASP A 618 -2.20 5.17 19.72
N THR A 619 -2.66 4.01 20.17
CA THR A 619 -4.09 3.74 20.40
C THR A 619 -4.63 4.52 21.58
N VAL A 620 -3.84 4.65 22.65
CA VAL A 620 -4.23 5.45 23.82
C VAL A 620 -4.42 6.92 23.46
N PHE A 621 -3.56 7.49 22.64
CA PHE A 621 -3.72 8.86 22.15
C PHE A 621 -4.96 9.01 21.27
N GLY A 622 -5.25 8.00 20.43
CA GLY A 622 -6.51 7.95 19.68
C GLY A 622 -7.74 8.01 20.61
N ALA A 623 -7.73 7.22 21.70
CA ALA A 623 -8.81 7.22 22.70
C ALA A 623 -8.93 8.59 23.42
N ILE A 624 -7.80 9.23 23.73
CA ILE A 624 -7.79 10.57 24.35
C ILE A 624 -8.35 11.61 23.38
N GLY A 625 -8.02 11.53 22.10
CA GLY A 625 -8.58 12.40 21.05
C GLY A 625 -10.09 12.25 20.91
N ALA A 626 -10.58 11.01 20.91
CA ALA A 626 -12.02 10.76 20.91
C ALA A 626 -12.70 11.33 22.17
N LEU A 627 -12.05 11.20 23.33
CA LEU A 627 -12.57 11.76 24.58
C LEU A 627 -12.58 13.30 24.54
N ALA A 628 -11.54 13.93 23.96
CA ALA A 628 -11.52 15.39 23.76
C ALA A 628 -12.69 15.85 22.89
N ASN A 629 -12.93 15.16 21.77
CA ASN A 629 -14.06 15.46 20.89
C ASN A 629 -15.42 15.27 21.57
N ALA A 630 -15.57 14.22 22.39
CA ALA A 630 -16.82 13.93 23.11
C ALA A 630 -17.09 14.90 24.28
N MET A 631 -16.06 15.40 24.95
CA MET A 631 -16.15 16.30 26.09
C MET A 631 -16.10 17.78 25.71
N GLU A 632 -15.66 18.08 24.48
CA GLU A 632 -15.49 19.46 24.00
C GLU A 632 -14.71 20.33 25.01
N SER A 633 -15.22 21.52 25.32
CA SER A 633 -14.55 22.46 26.24
C SER A 633 -14.33 21.94 27.67
N ASP A 634 -15.05 20.89 28.11
CA ASP A 634 -14.90 20.29 29.43
C ASP A 634 -13.65 19.40 29.53
N PHE A 635 -13.03 19.08 28.38
CA PHE A 635 -11.75 18.37 28.35
C PHE A 635 -10.60 19.19 28.93
N GLU A 636 -10.74 20.52 29.04
CA GLU A 636 -9.71 21.42 29.61
C GLU A 636 -9.15 20.91 30.94
N LYS A 637 -10.00 20.35 31.81
CA LYS A 637 -9.60 19.86 33.14
C LYS A 637 -8.52 18.77 33.13
N TYR A 638 -8.36 18.07 31.99
CA TYR A 638 -7.36 17.02 31.83
C TYR A 638 -6.03 17.52 31.26
N MET A 639 -6.02 18.69 30.63
CA MET A 639 -4.87 19.20 29.87
C MET A 639 -3.61 19.35 30.72
N GLN A 640 -3.73 19.79 31.97
CA GLN A 640 -2.57 19.95 32.85
C GLN A 640 -1.83 18.63 33.09
N ALA A 641 -2.56 17.52 33.24
CA ALA A 641 -1.99 16.20 33.46
C ALA A 641 -1.52 15.56 32.13
N PHE A 642 -2.19 15.85 31.02
CA PHE A 642 -1.93 15.22 29.72
C PHE A 642 -0.86 15.93 28.87
N SER A 643 -0.75 17.26 28.95
CA SER A 643 0.17 18.02 28.09
C SER A 643 1.63 17.54 28.14
N PRO A 644 2.20 17.05 29.25
CA PRO A 644 3.55 16.51 29.25
C PRO A 644 3.72 15.28 28.35
N PHE A 645 2.71 14.41 28.28
CA PHE A 645 2.71 13.23 27.41
C PHE A 645 2.60 13.64 25.94
N LEU A 646 1.70 14.56 25.63
CA LEU A 646 1.53 15.09 24.27
C LEU A 646 2.81 15.74 23.75
N LEU A 647 3.45 16.61 24.55
CA LEU A 647 4.70 17.25 24.20
C LEU A 647 5.85 16.24 24.08
N GLY A 648 5.89 15.24 24.96
CA GLY A 648 6.85 14.14 24.90
C GLY A 648 6.76 13.39 23.56
N ALA A 649 5.55 13.06 23.13
CA ALA A 649 5.30 12.38 21.86
C ALA A 649 5.61 13.27 20.65
N LEU A 650 5.20 14.54 20.66
CA LEU A 650 5.51 15.52 19.60
C LEU A 650 7.02 15.72 19.39
N ASN A 651 7.81 15.65 20.47
CA ASN A 651 9.25 15.84 20.40
C ASN A 651 10.05 14.54 20.20
N ASN A 652 9.39 13.39 20.18
CA ASN A 652 10.01 12.09 19.97
C ASN A 652 10.07 11.73 18.48
N GLN A 653 11.08 12.25 17.79
CA GLN A 653 11.30 12.00 16.36
C GLN A 653 11.84 10.59 16.05
N ASP A 654 12.29 9.85 17.08
CA ASP A 654 12.75 8.46 16.94
C ASP A 654 11.57 7.48 16.79
N GLU A 655 10.34 7.91 17.15
CA GLU A 655 9.09 7.18 16.98
C GLU A 655 8.13 7.97 16.07
N PRO A 656 8.35 7.97 14.73
CA PRO A 656 7.62 8.84 13.79
C PRO A 656 6.11 8.61 13.81
N GLN A 657 5.67 7.37 14.04
CA GLN A 657 4.24 7.03 14.10
C GLN A 657 3.56 7.69 15.30
N LEU A 658 4.14 7.57 16.48
CA LEU A 658 3.63 8.23 17.68
C LEU A 658 3.61 9.76 17.53
N CYS A 659 4.67 10.34 16.93
CA CYS A 659 4.73 11.75 16.62
C CYS A 659 3.60 12.18 15.67
N SER A 660 3.29 11.38 14.65
CA SER A 660 2.18 11.62 13.72
C SER A 660 0.82 11.63 14.43
N VAL A 661 0.57 10.64 15.27
CA VAL A 661 -0.67 10.56 16.07
C VAL A 661 -0.79 11.78 16.98
N ALA A 662 0.32 12.19 17.60
CA ALA A 662 0.36 13.38 18.45
C ALA A 662 0.08 14.68 17.68
N ILE A 663 0.56 14.80 16.43
CA ILE A 663 0.24 15.94 15.54
C ILE A 663 -1.28 15.99 15.28
N GLY A 664 -1.90 14.87 14.92
CA GLY A 664 -3.35 14.80 14.74
C GLY A 664 -4.13 15.16 16.00
N LEU A 665 -3.63 14.73 17.15
CA LEU A 665 -4.25 15.03 18.44
C LEU A 665 -4.19 16.52 18.81
N VAL A 666 -3.17 17.27 18.40
CA VAL A 666 -3.14 18.74 18.56
C VAL A 666 -4.31 19.39 17.82
N SER A 667 -4.63 18.95 16.60
CA SER A 667 -5.79 19.40 15.85
C SER A 667 -7.11 19.09 16.57
N ASP A 668 -7.29 17.86 17.05
CA ASP A 668 -8.50 17.45 17.79
C ASP A 668 -8.69 18.25 19.07
N ILE A 669 -7.65 18.41 19.86
CA ILE A 669 -7.68 19.19 21.10
C ILE A 669 -7.95 20.68 20.82
N SER A 670 -7.34 21.24 19.79
CA SER A 670 -7.56 22.64 19.41
C SER A 670 -9.02 22.89 19.02
N ARG A 671 -9.60 22.01 18.21
CA ARG A 671 -11.03 22.10 17.83
C ARG A 671 -11.96 21.91 19.03
N SER A 672 -11.63 21.01 19.94
CA SER A 672 -12.47 20.70 21.11
C SER A 672 -12.43 21.78 22.18
N LEU A 673 -11.27 22.31 22.46
CA LEU A 673 -11.07 23.31 23.52
C LEU A 673 -11.32 24.75 23.07
N GLU A 674 -11.27 25.01 21.77
CA GLU A 674 -11.34 26.34 21.21
C GLU A 674 -10.32 27.30 21.92
N HIS A 675 -10.71 28.50 22.34
CA HIS A 675 -9.83 29.46 22.98
C HIS A 675 -9.16 28.96 24.27
N LYS A 676 -9.68 27.93 24.92
CA LYS A 676 -9.09 27.33 26.12
C LYS A 676 -7.77 26.59 25.86
N VAL A 677 -7.41 26.33 24.61
CA VAL A 677 -6.11 25.76 24.24
C VAL A 677 -4.97 26.76 24.33
N GLN A 678 -5.28 28.07 24.35
CA GLN A 678 -4.31 29.14 24.27
C GLN A 678 -3.13 29.06 25.28
N PRO A 679 -3.30 28.68 26.56
CA PRO A 679 -2.19 28.52 27.51
C PRO A 679 -1.12 27.48 27.07
N TYR A 680 -1.45 26.56 26.19
CA TYR A 680 -0.59 25.48 25.72
C TYR A 680 0.03 25.77 24.35
N CYS A 681 -0.47 26.81 23.64
CA CYS A 681 -0.11 27.06 22.24
C CYS A 681 1.39 27.36 22.05
N ASP A 682 2.08 28.08 22.93
CA ASP A 682 3.51 28.36 22.76
C ASP A 682 4.35 27.09 22.65
N GLN A 683 4.09 26.10 23.51
CA GLN A 683 4.81 24.84 23.51
C GLN A 683 4.42 23.97 22.32
N LEU A 684 3.13 23.90 22.00
CA LEU A 684 2.62 23.13 20.86
C LEU A 684 3.18 23.68 19.55
N MET A 685 3.09 25.00 19.34
CA MET A 685 3.59 25.65 18.11
C MET A 685 5.12 25.48 17.95
N ASN A 686 5.89 25.59 19.03
CA ASN A 686 7.32 25.35 18.99
C ASN A 686 7.66 23.91 18.59
N SER A 687 6.95 22.92 19.16
CA SER A 687 7.15 21.50 18.81
C SER A 687 6.76 21.22 17.35
N LEU A 688 5.64 21.75 16.86
CA LEU A 688 5.21 21.62 15.47
C LEU A 688 6.22 22.26 14.49
N LEU A 689 6.73 23.46 14.78
CA LEU A 689 7.74 24.12 13.97
C LEU A 689 9.08 23.37 13.95
N ASN A 690 9.47 22.76 15.07
CA ASN A 690 10.67 21.92 15.14
C ASN A 690 10.51 20.65 14.29
N ASN A 691 9.34 20.00 14.36
CA ASN A 691 9.04 18.83 13.55
C ASN A 691 9.03 19.13 12.05
N LEU A 692 8.52 20.29 11.67
CA LEU A 692 8.51 20.71 10.27
C LEU A 692 9.93 20.92 9.71
N ARG A 693 10.86 21.37 10.55
CA ARG A 693 12.28 21.59 10.20
C ARG A 693 13.12 20.33 10.31
N SER A 694 12.58 19.25 10.90
CA SER A 694 13.32 18.01 11.10
C SER A 694 13.68 17.35 9.78
N ALA A 695 14.92 16.89 9.69
CA ALA A 695 15.37 16.01 8.62
C ALA A 695 15.14 14.52 8.94
N VAL A 696 14.87 14.20 10.20
CA VAL A 696 14.60 12.83 10.68
C VAL A 696 13.14 12.44 10.42
N LEU A 697 12.22 13.36 10.64
CA LEU A 697 10.79 13.14 10.39
C LEU A 697 10.53 13.18 8.88
N GLY A 698 9.99 12.10 8.33
CA GLY A 698 9.71 11.96 6.90
C GLY A 698 8.79 13.05 6.33
N ASN A 699 8.91 13.31 5.04
CA ASN A 699 8.12 14.35 4.38
C ASN A 699 6.60 14.10 4.46
N GLN A 700 6.16 12.84 4.48
CA GLN A 700 4.75 12.46 4.58
C GLN A 700 4.02 13.02 5.82
N PHE A 701 4.74 13.35 6.89
CA PHE A 701 4.14 13.91 8.11
C PHE A 701 3.98 15.44 8.07
N LYS A 702 4.67 16.15 7.17
CA LYS A 702 4.70 17.61 7.12
C LYS A 702 3.36 18.27 6.73
N PRO A 703 2.57 17.73 5.78
CA PRO A 703 1.26 18.30 5.45
C PRO A 703 0.32 18.39 6.65
N ALA A 704 0.28 17.35 7.52
CA ALA A 704 -0.54 17.33 8.72
C ALA A 704 -0.13 18.43 9.73
N ILE A 705 1.16 18.76 9.82
CA ILE A 705 1.66 19.87 10.66
C ILE A 705 1.12 21.21 10.15
N LEU A 706 1.09 21.41 8.83
CA LEU A 706 0.56 22.63 8.24
C LEU A 706 -0.94 22.78 8.52
N GLN A 707 -1.71 21.71 8.35
CA GLN A 707 -3.12 21.69 8.71
C GLN A 707 -3.35 22.05 10.18
N CYS A 708 -2.52 21.52 11.09
CA CYS A 708 -2.54 21.82 12.52
C CYS A 708 -2.45 23.34 12.80
N PHE A 709 -1.64 24.10 12.04
CA PHE A 709 -1.56 25.54 12.20
C PHE A 709 -2.91 26.21 11.94
N GLY A 710 -3.66 25.74 10.95
CA GLY A 710 -5.02 26.21 10.66
C GLY A 710 -6.00 25.94 11.81
N ASP A 711 -5.97 24.71 12.35
CA ASP A 711 -6.84 24.31 13.47
C ASP A 711 -6.53 25.12 14.75
N VAL A 712 -5.24 25.30 15.07
CA VAL A 712 -4.82 26.14 16.19
C VAL A 712 -5.25 27.60 15.98
N ALA A 713 -5.09 28.13 14.76
CA ALA A 713 -5.50 29.49 14.44
C ALA A 713 -7.01 29.69 14.66
N GLN A 714 -7.84 28.79 14.14
CA GLN A 714 -9.29 28.82 14.34
C GLN A 714 -9.66 28.77 15.83
N ALA A 715 -8.97 27.93 16.60
CA ALA A 715 -9.23 27.77 18.03
C ALA A 715 -8.99 29.06 18.84
N ILE A 716 -7.85 29.74 18.63
CA ILE A 716 -7.47 30.91 19.41
C ILE A 716 -7.85 32.25 18.76
N GLY A 717 -8.37 32.19 17.52
CA GLY A 717 -8.83 33.37 16.79
C GLY A 717 -7.77 34.44 16.62
N GLY A 718 -8.09 35.71 16.91
CA GLY A 718 -7.19 36.87 16.72
C GLY A 718 -5.87 36.79 17.50
N ASP A 719 -5.75 35.93 18.52
CA ASP A 719 -4.52 35.77 19.30
C ASP A 719 -3.43 34.97 18.53
N PHE A 720 -3.82 34.36 17.41
CA PHE A 720 -2.86 33.71 16.48
C PHE A 720 -1.90 34.73 15.82
N GLU A 721 -2.19 36.07 15.95
CA GLU A 721 -1.27 37.14 15.50
C GLU A 721 0.17 36.90 15.97
N ALA A 722 0.36 36.36 17.18
CA ALA A 722 1.69 36.09 17.75
C ALA A 722 2.52 35.09 16.90
N TYR A 723 1.87 34.18 16.19
CA TYR A 723 2.49 33.14 15.38
C TYR A 723 2.44 33.44 13.89
N LEU A 724 1.57 34.37 13.46
CA LEU A 724 1.26 34.59 12.04
C LEU A 724 2.50 34.84 11.17
N SER A 725 3.43 35.66 11.63
CA SER A 725 4.64 35.98 10.84
C SER A 725 5.51 34.78 10.54
N VAL A 726 5.73 33.91 11.54
CA VAL A 726 6.57 32.69 11.39
C VAL A 726 5.85 31.67 10.56
N VAL A 727 4.57 31.44 10.81
CA VAL A 727 3.78 30.46 10.06
C VAL A 727 3.62 30.88 8.61
N ALA A 728 3.32 32.14 8.32
CA ALA A 728 3.22 32.66 6.95
C ALA A 728 4.52 32.50 6.17
N GLN A 729 5.68 32.71 6.82
CA GLN A 729 6.99 32.47 6.21
C GLN A 729 7.17 31.00 5.85
N VAL A 730 6.80 30.08 6.73
CA VAL A 730 6.87 28.62 6.52
C VAL A 730 5.93 28.20 5.37
N LEU A 731 4.68 28.68 5.35
CA LEU A 731 3.73 28.39 4.28
C LEU A 731 4.23 28.88 2.92
N THR A 732 4.85 30.06 2.87
CA THR A 732 5.43 30.62 1.65
C THR A 732 6.62 29.77 1.16
N GLN A 733 7.48 29.30 2.08
CA GLN A 733 8.59 28.41 1.73
C GLN A 733 8.10 27.06 1.20
N ALA A 734 7.09 26.47 1.85
CA ALA A 734 6.50 25.21 1.42
C ALA A 734 5.82 25.34 0.05
N ALA A 735 5.16 26.47 -0.23
CA ALA A 735 4.54 26.77 -1.53
C ALA A 735 5.56 26.86 -2.68
N GLY A 736 6.84 27.11 -2.39
CA GLY A 736 7.91 27.11 -3.39
C GLY A 736 8.34 25.73 -3.86
N ILE A 737 7.89 24.66 -3.21
CA ILE A 737 8.19 23.28 -3.63
C ILE A 737 7.29 22.94 -4.83
N SER A 738 7.93 22.63 -5.97
CA SER A 738 7.23 22.32 -7.23
C SER A 738 7.83 21.08 -7.90
N ALA A 739 7.04 20.40 -8.70
CA ALA A 739 7.47 19.29 -9.52
C ALA A 739 8.46 19.76 -10.61
N GLN A 740 9.45 18.95 -10.92
CA GLN A 740 10.35 19.08 -12.07
C GLN A 740 10.06 17.95 -13.05
N GLU A 741 10.61 18.02 -14.28
CA GLU A 741 10.32 17.02 -15.34
C GLU A 741 10.61 15.57 -14.97
N GLU A 742 11.48 15.33 -13.98
CA GLU A 742 11.88 13.99 -13.50
C GLU A 742 11.37 13.68 -12.07
N THR A 743 10.25 14.27 -11.65
CA THR A 743 9.71 14.08 -10.30
C THR A 743 9.00 12.71 -10.19
N SER A 744 9.35 11.90 -9.17
CA SER A 744 8.70 10.62 -8.90
C SER A 744 7.22 10.77 -8.55
N PHE A 745 6.41 9.73 -8.76
CA PHE A 745 4.99 9.72 -8.37
C PHE A 745 4.80 10.00 -6.88
N GLU A 746 5.62 9.40 -6.01
CA GLU A 746 5.61 9.66 -4.56
C GLU A 746 5.82 11.14 -4.23
N MET A 747 6.75 11.80 -4.93
CA MET A 747 6.99 13.23 -4.74
C MET A 747 5.85 14.09 -5.30
N LEU A 748 5.18 13.67 -6.38
CA LEU A 748 3.99 14.34 -6.89
C LEU A 748 2.84 14.29 -5.89
N ASP A 749 2.58 13.12 -5.31
CA ASP A 749 1.57 12.94 -4.25
C ASP A 749 1.90 13.76 -3.01
N TYR A 750 3.18 13.80 -2.63
CA TYR A 750 3.62 14.66 -1.53
C TYR A 750 3.37 16.15 -1.81
N ILE A 751 3.68 16.64 -3.02
CA ILE A 751 3.43 18.05 -3.42
C ILE A 751 1.95 18.38 -3.36
N VAL A 752 1.08 17.50 -3.83
CA VAL A 752 -0.38 17.66 -3.77
C VAL A 752 -0.85 17.75 -2.31
N SER A 753 -0.43 16.80 -1.46
CA SER A 753 -0.76 16.79 -0.04
C SER A 753 -0.22 18.00 0.71
N LEU A 754 0.98 18.45 0.36
CA LEU A 754 1.60 19.64 0.93
C LEU A 754 0.80 20.92 0.59
N ARG A 755 0.38 21.06 -0.67
CA ARG A 755 -0.47 22.18 -1.12
C ARG A 755 -1.84 22.18 -0.44
N GLU A 756 -2.44 21.02 -0.24
CA GLU A 756 -3.68 20.87 0.52
C GLU A 756 -3.49 21.34 1.96
N GLY A 757 -2.45 20.88 2.64
CA GLY A 757 -2.11 21.36 3.99
C GLY A 757 -1.85 22.85 4.08
N ILE A 758 -1.22 23.46 3.05
CA ILE A 758 -1.02 24.92 2.98
C ILE A 758 -2.36 25.65 2.84
N MET A 759 -3.27 25.16 1.99
CA MET A 759 -4.60 25.75 1.81
C MET A 759 -5.44 25.63 3.08
N ASP A 760 -5.45 24.49 3.74
CA ASP A 760 -6.14 24.29 5.02
C ASP A 760 -5.59 25.21 6.11
N ALA A 761 -4.27 25.41 6.16
CA ALA A 761 -3.66 26.35 7.08
C ALA A 761 -4.14 27.80 6.82
N TRP A 762 -4.13 28.25 5.56
CA TRP A 762 -4.60 29.58 5.22
C TRP A 762 -6.09 29.76 5.48
N ASP A 763 -6.92 28.75 5.19
CA ASP A 763 -8.36 28.78 5.49
C ASP A 763 -8.59 29.07 6.98
N GLY A 764 -7.96 28.30 7.86
CA GLY A 764 -8.04 28.48 9.29
C GLY A 764 -7.50 29.84 9.78
N ILE A 765 -6.36 30.29 9.25
CA ILE A 765 -5.75 31.56 9.61
C ILE A 765 -6.63 32.76 9.16
N ILE A 766 -7.19 32.72 7.96
CA ILE A 766 -8.05 33.78 7.44
C ILE A 766 -9.32 33.91 8.30
N ILE A 767 -9.97 32.80 8.61
CA ILE A 767 -11.13 32.74 9.49
C ILE A 767 -10.79 33.33 10.87
N ALA A 768 -9.66 32.93 11.45
CA ALA A 768 -9.20 33.41 12.74
C ALA A 768 -8.94 34.95 12.78
N MET A 769 -8.25 35.46 11.77
CA MET A 769 -7.97 36.92 11.68
C MET A 769 -9.23 37.70 11.42
N ARG A 770 -10.20 37.15 10.68
CA ARG A 770 -11.50 37.79 10.48
C ARG A 770 -12.29 37.86 11.79
N ALA A 771 -12.39 36.77 12.52
CA ALA A 771 -13.05 36.71 13.82
C ALA A 771 -12.43 37.67 14.84
N GLY A 772 -11.10 37.85 14.81
CA GLY A 772 -10.36 38.77 15.66
C GLY A 772 -10.37 40.23 15.20
N ASN A 773 -11.05 40.59 14.09
CA ASN A 773 -10.99 41.91 13.44
C ASN A 773 -9.57 42.37 13.08
N LYS A 774 -8.69 41.44 12.68
CA LYS A 774 -7.27 41.69 12.35
C LYS A 774 -6.95 41.37 10.88
N VAL A 775 -7.94 41.44 9.99
CA VAL A 775 -7.78 41.07 8.57
C VAL A 775 -6.68 41.87 7.85
N GLN A 776 -6.35 43.08 8.31
CA GLN A 776 -5.27 43.89 7.76
C GLN A 776 -3.90 43.17 7.81
N LEU A 777 -3.70 42.26 8.75
CA LEU A 777 -2.46 41.49 8.88
C LEU A 777 -2.29 40.45 7.76
N LEU A 778 -3.37 40.08 7.07
CA LEU A 778 -3.36 39.17 5.94
C LEU A 778 -2.95 39.84 4.61
N GLN A 779 -3.08 41.19 4.50
CA GLN A 779 -2.83 41.92 3.25
C GLN A 779 -1.49 41.56 2.58
N PRO A 780 -0.35 41.47 3.31
CA PRO A 780 0.94 41.17 2.71
C PRO A 780 1.02 39.75 2.09
N HIS A 781 0.11 38.86 2.46
CA HIS A 781 0.16 37.43 2.09
C HIS A 781 -0.80 37.09 0.98
N VAL A 782 -1.80 37.91 0.68
CA VAL A 782 -2.86 37.61 -0.31
C VAL A 782 -2.31 37.35 -1.69
N GLU A 783 -1.32 38.12 -2.14
CA GLU A 783 -0.68 37.90 -3.46
C GLU A 783 -0.04 36.51 -3.57
N ALA A 784 0.72 36.10 -2.54
CA ALA A 784 1.36 34.77 -2.53
C ALA A 784 0.33 33.65 -2.51
N ILE A 785 -0.80 33.82 -1.82
CA ILE A 785 -1.90 32.84 -1.81
C ILE A 785 -2.50 32.71 -3.21
N PHE A 786 -2.77 33.81 -3.92
CA PHE A 786 -3.30 33.77 -5.29
C PHE A 786 -2.29 33.19 -6.29
N GLN A 787 -0.99 33.40 -6.08
CA GLN A 787 0.05 32.75 -6.88
C GLN A 787 0.02 31.24 -6.71
N LEU A 788 -0.11 30.75 -5.47
CA LEU A 788 -0.23 29.30 -5.22
C LEU A 788 -1.54 28.73 -5.80
N LEU A 789 -2.67 29.43 -5.65
CA LEU A 789 -3.95 29.04 -6.28
C LEU A 789 -3.83 28.91 -7.81
N SER A 790 -3.08 29.82 -8.44
CA SER A 790 -2.81 29.75 -9.87
C SER A 790 -1.96 28.53 -10.24
N GLN A 791 -0.97 28.18 -9.42
CA GLN A 791 -0.16 26.97 -9.62
C GLN A 791 -1.01 25.69 -9.46
N VAL A 792 -1.90 25.67 -8.46
CA VAL A 792 -2.84 24.53 -8.28
C VAL A 792 -3.76 24.39 -9.50
N TYR A 793 -4.23 25.49 -10.07
CA TYR A 793 -5.06 25.43 -11.28
C TYR A 793 -4.32 24.86 -12.48
N GLN A 794 -3.04 25.18 -12.63
CA GLN A 794 -2.19 24.72 -13.75
C GLN A 794 -1.71 23.27 -13.59
N ASP A 795 -1.75 22.72 -12.39
CA ASP A 795 -1.30 21.36 -12.12
C ASP A 795 -2.37 20.35 -12.56
N PRO A 796 -2.02 19.34 -13.37
CA PRO A 796 -2.95 18.29 -13.75
C PRO A 796 -3.33 17.38 -12.56
N ASN A 797 -2.45 17.24 -11.55
CA ASN A 797 -2.64 16.39 -10.39
C ASN A 797 -3.37 17.16 -9.28
N ARG A 798 -4.69 17.20 -9.34
CA ARG A 798 -5.54 17.93 -8.39
C ARG A 798 -6.53 17.01 -7.71
N THR A 799 -6.41 16.82 -6.39
CA THR A 799 -7.37 16.06 -5.59
C THR A 799 -8.61 16.87 -5.27
N GLU A 800 -9.71 16.19 -4.96
CA GLU A 800 -10.94 16.81 -4.47
C GLU A 800 -10.68 17.65 -3.20
N GLY A 801 -9.86 17.13 -2.26
CA GLY A 801 -9.47 17.81 -1.03
C GLY A 801 -8.80 19.15 -1.31
N LEU A 802 -7.74 19.13 -2.15
CA LEU A 802 -7.01 20.35 -2.52
C LEU A 802 -7.91 21.40 -3.20
N LEU A 803 -8.81 20.98 -4.09
CA LEU A 803 -9.74 21.88 -4.76
C LEU A 803 -10.79 22.45 -3.80
N ARG A 804 -11.28 21.66 -2.85
CA ARG A 804 -12.22 22.11 -1.82
C ARG A 804 -11.58 23.18 -0.93
N SER A 805 -10.39 22.90 -0.39
CA SER A 805 -9.65 23.84 0.48
C SER A 805 -9.27 25.11 -0.29
N SER A 806 -8.86 25.00 -1.56
CA SER A 806 -8.62 26.14 -2.43
C SER A 806 -9.85 27.03 -2.61
N MET A 807 -11.02 26.42 -2.81
CA MET A 807 -12.28 27.18 -2.92
C MET A 807 -12.69 27.81 -1.59
N GLY A 808 -12.40 27.16 -0.47
CA GLY A 808 -12.55 27.72 0.88
C GLY A 808 -11.77 29.03 1.03
N VAL A 809 -10.47 28.95 0.78
CA VAL A 809 -9.56 30.11 0.86
C VAL A 809 -10.01 31.28 -0.03
N VAL A 810 -10.44 31.00 -1.27
CA VAL A 810 -10.96 32.03 -2.19
C VAL A 810 -12.19 32.75 -1.60
N GLY A 811 -13.13 31.99 -1.07
CA GLY A 811 -14.35 32.54 -0.46
C GLY A 811 -14.03 33.40 0.78
N ASP A 812 -13.18 32.88 1.66
CA ASP A 812 -12.81 33.53 2.92
C ASP A 812 -11.99 34.83 2.72
N ILE A 813 -11.08 34.87 1.73
CA ILE A 813 -10.41 36.11 1.33
C ILE A 813 -11.45 37.14 0.86
N SER A 814 -12.42 36.75 0.04
CA SER A 814 -13.47 37.63 -0.43
C SER A 814 -14.28 38.22 0.71
N GLU A 815 -14.67 37.43 1.69
CA GLU A 815 -15.42 37.84 2.86
C GLU A 815 -14.60 38.72 3.83
N SER A 816 -13.29 38.47 3.88
CA SER A 816 -12.36 39.21 4.74
C SER A 816 -12.07 40.62 4.20
N PHE A 817 -12.17 40.82 2.90
CA PHE A 817 -11.90 42.09 2.21
C PHE A 817 -13.11 42.55 1.36
N PRO A 818 -14.23 42.84 2.01
CA PRO A 818 -15.50 43.12 1.33
C PRO A 818 -15.52 44.43 0.54
N ALA A 819 -14.57 45.36 0.78
CA ALA A 819 -14.48 46.64 0.06
C ALA A 819 -13.79 46.50 -1.33
N GLY A 820 -13.32 45.35 -1.68
CA GLY A 820 -12.75 45.06 -3.01
C GLY A 820 -11.27 45.37 -3.18
N GLU A 821 -10.49 45.41 -2.07
CA GLU A 821 -9.06 45.73 -2.08
C GLU A 821 -8.27 44.84 -3.04
N PHE A 822 -8.69 43.58 -3.15
CA PHE A 822 -8.06 42.54 -3.98
C PHE A 822 -8.89 42.08 -5.19
N ALA A 823 -9.90 42.91 -5.57
CA ALA A 823 -10.82 42.58 -6.66
C ALA A 823 -10.13 42.25 -8.00
N HIS A 824 -8.90 42.71 -8.22
CA HIS A 824 -8.14 42.43 -9.44
C HIS A 824 -7.76 40.96 -9.55
N PHE A 825 -7.49 40.22 -8.45
CA PHE A 825 -7.23 38.79 -8.49
C PHE A 825 -8.50 37.98 -8.82
N PHE A 826 -9.66 38.43 -8.33
CA PHE A 826 -10.94 37.78 -8.58
C PHE A 826 -11.44 37.87 -10.03
N ARG A 827 -10.78 38.69 -10.85
CA ARG A 827 -11.09 38.82 -12.29
C ARG A 827 -10.32 37.85 -13.17
N ALA A 828 -9.39 37.11 -12.63
CA ALA A 828 -8.65 36.13 -13.38
C ALA A 828 -9.57 35.04 -13.95
N ASP A 829 -9.52 34.80 -15.24
CA ASP A 829 -10.38 33.82 -15.92
C ASP A 829 -10.20 32.41 -15.35
N TRP A 830 -8.96 32.02 -15.06
CA TRP A 830 -8.63 30.71 -14.50
C TRP A 830 -9.34 30.45 -13.16
N LEU A 831 -9.52 31.45 -12.32
CA LEU A 831 -10.19 31.31 -11.02
C LEU A 831 -11.69 30.99 -11.20
N THR A 832 -12.33 31.66 -12.16
CA THR A 832 -13.73 31.38 -12.52
C THR A 832 -13.89 29.99 -13.14
N LEU A 833 -12.92 29.55 -13.94
CA LEU A 833 -12.89 28.22 -14.55
C LEU A 833 -12.69 27.15 -13.47
N MET A 834 -11.72 27.29 -12.57
CA MET A 834 -11.48 26.40 -11.46
C MET A 834 -12.74 26.19 -10.60
N ALA A 835 -13.41 27.28 -10.20
CA ALA A 835 -14.64 27.20 -9.43
C ALA A 835 -15.79 26.52 -10.20
N ARG A 836 -15.83 26.70 -11.54
CA ARG A 836 -16.83 26.06 -12.40
C ARG A 836 -16.56 24.57 -12.55
N GLU A 837 -15.34 24.17 -12.80
CA GLU A 837 -14.91 22.78 -12.93
C GLU A 837 -15.17 22.01 -11.65
N THR A 838 -14.70 22.52 -10.50
CA THR A 838 -14.91 21.89 -9.19
C THR A 838 -16.39 21.72 -8.85
N ARG A 839 -17.25 22.68 -9.22
CA ARG A 839 -18.69 22.59 -8.98
C ARG A 839 -19.38 21.57 -9.90
N ALA A 840 -18.89 21.44 -11.14
CA ALA A 840 -19.53 20.65 -12.18
C ALA A 840 -19.16 19.17 -12.14
N SER A 841 -18.07 18.83 -11.47
CA SER A 841 -17.62 17.44 -11.34
C SER A 841 -18.66 16.59 -10.62
N LYS A 842 -19.07 15.49 -11.25
CA LYS A 842 -20.01 14.50 -10.68
C LYS A 842 -19.33 13.54 -9.71
N GLU A 843 -18.01 13.43 -9.79
CA GLU A 843 -17.19 12.57 -8.94
C GLU A 843 -16.99 13.18 -7.54
N PHE A 844 -17.14 14.52 -7.42
CA PHE A 844 -16.89 15.20 -6.17
C PHE A 844 -18.12 15.18 -5.25
N SER A 845 -17.84 15.13 -3.95
CA SER A 845 -18.86 15.12 -2.92
C SER A 845 -19.77 16.37 -2.96
N PRO A 846 -21.03 16.27 -2.49
CA PRO A 846 -21.94 17.41 -2.37
C PRO A 846 -21.34 18.58 -1.58
N ARG A 847 -20.49 18.29 -0.59
CA ARG A 847 -19.80 19.29 0.22
C ARG A 847 -18.83 20.13 -0.63
N THR A 848 -17.99 19.48 -1.43
CA THR A 848 -17.04 20.14 -2.34
C THR A 848 -17.75 20.98 -3.39
N GLN A 849 -18.82 20.45 -4.00
CA GLN A 849 -19.63 21.20 -4.94
C GLN A 849 -20.30 22.42 -4.32
N SER A 850 -20.73 22.32 -3.06
CA SER A 850 -21.34 23.43 -2.31
C SER A 850 -20.30 24.53 -2.01
N THR A 851 -19.11 24.16 -1.56
CA THR A 851 -18.00 25.11 -1.33
C THR A 851 -17.64 25.85 -2.63
N ALA A 852 -17.54 25.13 -3.75
CA ALA A 852 -17.27 25.75 -5.05
C ALA A 852 -18.40 26.68 -5.54
N ARG A 853 -19.67 26.36 -5.22
CA ARG A 853 -20.79 27.29 -5.51
C ARG A 853 -20.67 28.58 -4.71
N TRP A 854 -20.40 28.49 -3.42
CA TRP A 854 -20.21 29.62 -2.55
C TRP A 854 -19.02 30.49 -3.01
N ALA A 855 -17.85 29.88 -3.26
CA ALA A 855 -16.69 30.59 -3.79
C ALA A 855 -17.01 31.34 -5.10
N ARG A 856 -17.74 30.70 -6.01
CA ARG A 856 -18.16 31.34 -7.27
C ARG A 856 -19.05 32.59 -7.07
N GLU A 857 -19.95 32.53 -6.09
CA GLU A 857 -20.76 33.72 -5.77
C GLU A 857 -19.90 34.84 -5.16
N GLN A 858 -18.89 34.50 -4.35
CA GLN A 858 -17.91 35.48 -3.82
C GLN A 858 -17.06 36.10 -4.94
N ILE A 859 -16.60 35.28 -5.90
CA ILE A 859 -15.86 35.75 -7.10
C ILE A 859 -16.71 36.76 -7.88
N LYS A 860 -18.00 36.49 -8.10
CA LYS A 860 -18.91 37.40 -8.81
C LYS A 860 -19.08 38.74 -8.05
N ARG A 861 -19.23 38.67 -6.72
CA ARG A 861 -19.34 39.87 -5.89
C ARG A 861 -18.12 40.77 -6.04
N GLN A 862 -16.91 40.25 -5.89
CA GLN A 862 -15.66 40.96 -6.01
C GLN A 862 -15.43 41.49 -7.43
N SER A 863 -15.74 40.71 -8.46
CA SER A 863 -15.63 41.14 -9.87
C SER A 863 -16.61 42.22 -10.25
N GLY A 864 -17.79 42.26 -9.61
CA GLY A 864 -18.87 43.24 -9.88
C GLY A 864 -18.65 44.58 -9.21
N MET A 865 -18.00 44.62 -8.05
CA MET A 865 -17.82 45.83 -7.26
C MET A 865 -17.06 46.96 -7.98
N LEU A 866 -16.09 46.63 -8.82
CA LEU A 866 -15.35 47.64 -9.60
C LEU A 866 -16.13 48.18 -10.82
N LYS A 867 -17.19 47.53 -11.28
CA LYS A 867 -18.10 48.13 -12.25
C LYS A 867 -18.92 49.28 -11.64
N PHE A 868 -19.26 49.20 -10.35
CA PHE A 868 -19.96 50.24 -9.64
C PHE A 868 -19.06 51.41 -9.23
N SER A 869 -17.81 51.19 -8.86
CA SER A 869 -16.86 52.25 -8.52
C SER A 869 -16.36 53.00 -9.76
N ALA A 870 -16.27 52.34 -10.92
CA ALA A 870 -15.95 52.98 -12.19
C ALA A 870 -17.11 53.79 -12.79
N LEU A 871 -18.36 53.48 -12.40
CA LEU A 871 -19.55 54.23 -12.84
C LEU A 871 -19.88 55.42 -11.94
N ASN A 872 -19.29 55.53 -10.74
CA ASN A 872 -19.56 56.66 -9.80
C ASN A 872 -18.56 57.82 -9.91
N VAL A 873 -17.62 57.83 -10.84
CA VAL A 873 -16.63 58.91 -11.03
C VAL A 873 -16.82 59.67 -12.36
N ALA A 874 -17.72 59.22 -13.25
CA ALA A 874 -18.03 60.01 -14.46
C ALA A 874 -19.55 60.24 -14.53
N ASP A 875 -19.93 61.53 -14.54
CA ASP A 875 -21.24 62.04 -14.86
C ASP A 875 -22.29 62.18 -13.72
N VAL A 876 -22.14 63.27 -12.96
CA VAL A 876 -23.28 64.07 -12.53
C VAL A 876 -23.12 65.51 -13.15
N PRO A 877 -23.88 65.93 -14.12
CA PRO A 877 -23.98 67.32 -14.47
C PRO A 877 -24.89 67.99 -13.43
N ILE A 878 -24.31 68.92 -12.69
CA ILE A 878 -25.06 69.91 -11.90
C ILE A 878 -25.82 70.73 -12.87
N THR A 879 -27.16 70.66 -12.86
CA THR A 879 -27.99 71.71 -13.38
C THR A 879 -28.80 72.32 -12.24
N ILE A 880 -28.41 73.56 -11.87
CA ILE A 880 -29.12 74.48 -11.00
C ILE A 880 -30.29 75.03 -11.79
N THR A 881 -31.49 74.81 -11.40
CA THR A 881 -32.55 75.82 -11.29
C THR A 881 -33.52 75.36 -10.23
#